data_b6981fe44ed0821a8c0df4dceae51fe1
#
_entry.id   b6981fe44ed0821a8c0df4dceae51fe1
#
_cell.length_a   1.000
_cell.length_b   1.000
_cell.length_c   1.000
_cell.angle_alpha   90.00
_cell.angle_beta   90.00
_cell.angle_gamma   90.00
#
_symmetry.space_group_name_H-M   'P 1'
#
loop_
_entity.id
_entity.type
_entity.pdbx_description
1 polymer ?
#
loop_
_entity_poly.entity_id
_entity_poly.type
_entity_poly.pdbx_seq_one_letter_code
_entity_poly.pdbx_strand_id
1 'polypeptide(L)'
;MNMKAINIKLATFSFAAMLLASCSDSGNDSVIDPIGKAATIVGTDVTAEYADQLASRVWNYKGSYANTTTKTRALATRADATEPAVPTGTPNLSSLADKKWEEHPGTYVVPAGETLKADGYNIKGMTIYVKGTLDFNNANGSDASINVLSGGKLIAKNHTEVFGDTKVSNWGTIEFPANQKEYIIKNTFYQNAGDLNIKGHDLKMVEGSQLYVKNALFADKVTMSQKANLFVTDNATLTGAFEMSDQSYAWVNIMTTTSVKIQNTTELHSGCSLKVEGDVNATYGTNLYVMYLKAKYYKQDSGAKLHLQNQSMVDIEGKYINLNNGQGHADLQDKDGVAVIKADAFYYNAPEKQGDRNPGGAKTVDCSVFSTSGDNAHIIVDANAVYGSEGATTPITDDNTTIVWNNNADVLFKDDPEAKNYVIKKTECNPNGYNADKEPTKEPTLNLISSIDYNHDHDISATCVQVHNGRLYMSYHTRDKKHGGCIEVFSPVENNKVTLEQYLCDDQNDLDFNHLLAIKLKSGKRMVYLPGSSNKKGAMLAYIPIQDNHLLADQSKSITTTINGKDTVIYEKPLQFIQMNPATAEFAKKGYDENCVIYNDETNHLIVATTKGYLVYNADTHNELDKISKPGKVKHLAIGNGKIVTVYLDREATNETEAIPATVEIFDQKAEDLSKPIKSFAISTIEPNNGKNVVRVDDNKIYVCRGAAGMYVYDMEGNELWHYQMPSPTITEGENAGKYKGHANGCYVGKKYVYIAYGGFGLVVLDKETHKVVAHRAVPKSANYVIEYKGYIYVAYGQSRMQVFQLKNADPEVSN
;
A
#
# COMPACT_ATOMS: atom_id res chain seq x y z
N MET A 1 25.23 -9.32 -43.81
CA MET A 1 24.05 -8.54 -43.44
C MET A 1 23.92 -8.53 -41.96
N ASN A 2 24.25 -7.39 -41.33
CA ASN A 2 24.35 -7.25 -39.91
C ASN A 2 22.97 -7.01 -39.31
N MET A 3 22.49 -7.92 -38.47
CA MET A 3 21.38 -7.64 -37.58
C MET A 3 21.92 -6.95 -36.31
N LYS A 4 21.60 -5.68 -36.17
CA LYS A 4 21.84 -4.92 -34.94
C LYS A 4 20.87 -5.42 -33.86
N ALA A 5 21.43 -5.93 -32.79
CA ALA A 5 20.70 -6.23 -31.56
C ALA A 5 20.15 -4.92 -30.97
N ILE A 6 18.85 -4.84 -30.80
CA ILE A 6 18.19 -3.78 -30.06
C ILE A 6 18.34 -4.13 -28.58
N ASN A 7 19.21 -3.41 -27.91
CA ASN A 7 19.29 -3.42 -26.44
C ASN A 7 18.05 -2.73 -25.88
N ILE A 8 17.08 -3.50 -25.47
CA ILE A 8 16.04 -3.03 -24.56
C ILE A 8 16.69 -2.93 -23.19
N LYS A 9 17.08 -1.73 -22.80
CA LYS A 9 17.35 -1.44 -21.39
C LYS A 9 16.05 -1.58 -20.63
N LEU A 10 15.84 -2.72 -19.99
CA LEU A 10 14.96 -2.80 -18.86
C LEU A 10 15.46 -1.78 -17.82
N ALA A 11 14.74 -0.72 -17.63
CA ALA A 11 14.92 0.12 -16.47
C ALA A 11 14.49 -0.72 -15.26
N THR A 12 15.43 -1.39 -14.63
CA THR A 12 15.30 -1.85 -13.28
C THR A 12 15.10 -0.60 -12.43
N PHE A 13 13.88 -0.34 -12.05
CA PHE A 13 13.57 0.57 -10.97
C PHE A 13 14.24 0.03 -9.71
N SER A 14 15.43 0.50 -9.46
CA SER A 14 16.02 0.41 -8.14
C SER A 14 15.09 1.14 -7.17
N PHE A 15 14.33 0.39 -6.39
CA PHE A 15 13.66 0.86 -5.18
C PHE A 15 14.72 1.12 -4.09
N ALA A 16 15.73 1.87 -4.43
CA ALA A 16 16.72 2.33 -3.48
C ALA A 16 16.61 3.84 -3.37
N ALA A 17 16.19 4.29 -2.22
CA ALA A 17 16.40 5.63 -1.71
C ALA A 17 15.80 6.78 -2.55
N MET A 18 14.47 6.90 -2.55
CA MET A 18 13.85 8.21 -2.62
C MET A 18 12.70 8.30 -1.62
N LEU A 19 13.07 8.13 -0.40
CA LEU A 19 12.33 8.58 0.75
C LEU A 19 12.69 10.00 1.01
N LEU A 20 11.93 10.85 0.47
CA LEU A 20 12.10 12.22 0.83
C LEU A 20 10.79 12.96 0.90
N ALA A 21 10.64 13.44 2.08
CA ALA A 21 9.97 14.66 2.46
C ALA A 21 8.61 14.89 1.81
N SER A 22 7.63 14.77 2.64
CA SER A 22 6.35 15.45 2.45
C SER A 22 6.57 16.89 2.05
N CYS A 23 5.59 17.47 1.40
CA CYS A 23 5.58 18.88 1.04
C CYS A 23 5.46 19.82 2.22
N SER A 24 6.12 19.55 3.28
CA SER A 24 6.25 20.50 4.34
C SER A 24 7.53 21.28 4.13
N ASP A 25 7.45 22.57 4.31
CA ASP A 25 8.59 23.46 4.26
C ASP A 25 9.65 23.19 5.34
N SER A 26 9.45 22.20 6.17
CA SER A 26 10.28 21.90 7.33
C SER A 26 11.11 20.63 7.23
N GLY A 27 11.26 20.03 6.09
CA GLY A 27 12.26 19.00 5.85
C GLY A 27 12.21 17.70 6.69
N ASN A 28 11.20 17.51 7.53
CA ASN A 28 11.13 16.37 8.45
C ASN A 28 9.95 15.42 8.24
N ASP A 29 9.14 15.62 7.22
CA ASP A 29 8.15 14.62 6.84
C ASP A 29 8.80 13.57 5.94
N SER A 30 9.79 12.87 6.46
CA SER A 30 10.25 11.67 5.80
C SER A 30 9.16 10.64 5.90
N VAL A 31 8.57 10.25 4.78
CA VAL A 31 8.01 8.91 4.65
C VAL A 31 9.17 7.99 4.99
N ILE A 32 9.09 7.34 6.11
CA ILE A 32 10.17 6.47 6.52
C ILE A 32 10.08 5.24 5.68
N ASP A 33 11.12 5.07 4.92
CA ASP A 33 11.45 3.79 4.36
C ASP A 33 12.06 2.91 5.46
N PRO A 34 11.39 1.87 5.87
CA PRO A 34 12.03 0.86 6.69
C PRO A 34 13.14 0.13 5.93
N ILE A 35 13.24 0.32 4.62
CA ILE A 35 14.18 -0.38 3.73
C ILE A 35 15.65 0.01 3.95
N GLY A 36 15.96 1.16 4.47
CA GLY A 36 17.36 1.58 4.71
C GLY A 36 17.99 1.10 6.00
N LYS A 37 17.26 0.36 6.86
CA LYS A 37 17.69 0.00 8.22
C LYS A 37 17.65 -1.49 8.47
N ALA A 38 18.37 -1.93 9.48
CA ALA A 38 18.28 -3.30 9.92
C ALA A 38 16.84 -3.62 10.34
N ALA A 39 16.28 -4.69 9.78
CA ALA A 39 15.01 -5.22 10.24
C ALA A 39 15.25 -5.95 11.57
N THR A 40 14.41 -5.68 12.55
CA THR A 40 14.54 -6.27 13.89
C THR A 40 13.36 -7.20 14.15
N ILE A 41 13.68 -8.38 14.65
CA ILE A 41 12.71 -9.40 15.06
C ILE A 41 12.73 -9.50 16.57
N VAL A 42 11.58 -9.29 17.18
CA VAL A 42 11.39 -9.50 18.62
C VAL A 42 10.67 -10.82 18.83
N GLY A 43 11.30 -11.75 19.51
CA GLY A 43 10.72 -13.05 19.81
C GLY A 43 9.79 -13.01 21.01
N THR A 44 8.81 -13.90 21.00
CA THR A 44 7.91 -14.21 22.09
C THR A 44 7.94 -15.72 22.35
N ASP A 45 7.40 -16.20 23.48
CA ASP A 45 7.35 -17.63 23.76
C ASP A 45 6.55 -18.40 22.72
N VAL A 46 7.11 -19.49 22.24
CA VAL A 46 6.42 -20.48 21.39
C VAL A 46 6.03 -21.66 22.25
N THR A 47 4.75 -21.79 22.57
CA THR A 47 4.24 -22.90 23.41
C THR A 47 3.97 -24.17 22.60
N ALA A 48 4.05 -25.35 23.23
CA ALA A 48 3.71 -26.62 22.61
C ALA A 48 2.23 -26.65 22.12
N GLU A 49 1.32 -26.03 22.89
CA GLU A 49 -0.08 -25.84 22.53
C GLU A 49 -0.25 -25.17 21.17
N TYR A 50 0.62 -24.24 20.86
CA TYR A 50 0.59 -23.52 19.58
C TYR A 50 0.98 -24.41 18.40
N ALA A 51 1.91 -25.32 18.62
CA ALA A 51 2.30 -26.29 17.61
C ALA A 51 1.19 -27.31 17.33
N ASP A 52 0.42 -27.70 18.34
CA ASP A 52 -0.75 -28.56 18.18
C ASP A 52 -1.89 -27.84 17.46
N GLN A 53 -2.09 -26.56 17.74
CA GLN A 53 -3.04 -25.70 16.98
C GLN A 53 -2.62 -25.57 15.51
N LEU A 54 -1.34 -25.43 15.23
CA LEU A 54 -0.82 -25.43 13.88
C LEU A 54 -1.15 -26.75 13.16
N ALA A 55 -0.85 -27.87 13.79
CA ALA A 55 -1.13 -29.19 13.25
C ALA A 55 -2.63 -29.42 12.97
N SER A 56 -3.52 -28.89 13.83
CA SER A 56 -4.97 -28.99 13.65
C SER A 56 -5.54 -28.08 12.56
N ARG A 57 -4.83 -27.03 12.18
CA ARG A 57 -5.23 -26.11 11.08
C ARG A 57 -4.83 -26.64 9.71
N VAL A 58 -3.91 -27.58 9.65
CA VAL A 58 -3.53 -28.24 8.42
C VAL A 58 -4.63 -29.24 8.04
N TRP A 59 -5.04 -29.23 6.78
CA TRP A 59 -6.17 -30.02 6.33
C TRP A 59 -5.92 -31.52 6.44
N ASN A 60 -7.00 -32.26 6.72
CA ASN A 60 -6.96 -33.71 6.91
C ASN A 60 -6.97 -34.41 5.57
N TYR A 61 -5.97 -34.15 4.75
CA TYR A 61 -5.85 -34.72 3.41
C TYR A 61 -5.14 -36.07 3.47
N LYS A 62 -5.74 -37.09 2.85
CA LYS A 62 -5.15 -38.42 2.76
C LYS A 62 -4.12 -38.48 1.63
N GLY A 63 -2.90 -38.80 1.90
CA GLY A 63 -1.82 -38.96 0.89
C GLY A 63 -0.53 -38.28 1.34
N SER A 64 -0.02 -37.33 0.58
CA SER A 64 1.22 -36.59 0.90
C SER A 64 1.20 -35.92 2.27
N TYR A 65 0.02 -35.67 2.78
CA TYR A 65 -0.23 -35.07 4.09
C TYR A 65 0.27 -35.90 5.28
N ALA A 66 0.23 -37.24 5.20
CA ALA A 66 0.78 -38.08 6.26
C ALA A 66 2.26 -37.79 6.55
N ASN A 67 3.03 -37.44 5.51
CA ASN A 67 4.42 -37.00 5.64
C ASN A 67 4.54 -35.60 6.23
N THR A 68 3.57 -34.73 5.95
CA THR A 68 3.54 -33.35 6.40
C THR A 68 3.21 -33.25 7.89
N THR A 69 2.25 -34.05 8.35
CA THR A 69 1.91 -34.13 9.78
C THR A 69 3.11 -34.59 10.62
N THR A 70 3.91 -35.47 10.08
CA THR A 70 5.16 -35.91 10.73
C THR A 70 6.19 -34.78 10.78
N LYS A 71 6.32 -33.99 9.72
CA LYS A 71 7.20 -32.80 9.70
C LYS A 71 6.72 -31.72 10.68
N THR A 72 5.41 -31.42 10.66
CA THR A 72 4.80 -30.47 11.59
C THR A 72 4.99 -30.92 13.05
N ARG A 73 4.74 -32.19 13.34
CA ARG A 73 5.01 -32.77 14.65
C ARG A 73 6.49 -32.73 15.02
N ALA A 74 7.39 -32.97 14.06
CA ALA A 74 8.83 -32.90 14.34
C ALA A 74 9.29 -31.47 14.61
N LEU A 75 8.69 -30.48 13.96
CA LEU A 75 8.88 -29.04 14.28
C LEU A 75 8.26 -28.70 15.63
N ALA A 76 7.04 -29.15 15.88
CA ALA A 76 6.31 -28.90 17.12
C ALA A 76 6.99 -29.51 18.34
N THR A 77 7.49 -30.76 18.23
CA THR A 77 8.20 -31.44 19.33
C THR A 77 9.61 -30.93 19.56
N ARG A 78 10.19 -30.16 18.63
CA ARG A 78 11.49 -29.50 18.81
C ARG A 78 11.36 -28.05 19.31
N ALA A 79 10.18 -27.48 19.25
CA ALA A 79 9.88 -26.21 19.86
C ALA A 79 9.75 -26.40 21.36
N ASP A 80 10.85 -26.42 22.11
CA ASP A 80 10.81 -26.22 23.55
C ASP A 80 10.05 -24.92 23.81
N ALA A 81 8.87 -25.09 24.34
CA ALA A 81 7.84 -24.05 24.42
C ALA A 81 8.20 -22.90 25.34
N THR A 82 9.24 -23.04 26.09
CA THR A 82 9.69 -22.06 27.06
C THR A 82 11.12 -21.61 26.75
N GLU A 83 11.38 -20.32 26.98
CA GLU A 83 12.71 -19.77 26.95
C GLU A 83 13.63 -20.59 27.88
N PRO A 84 14.71 -21.18 27.37
CA PRO A 84 15.55 -22.03 28.18
C PRO A 84 16.34 -21.20 29.20
N ALA A 85 16.38 -21.69 30.44
CA ALA A 85 17.27 -21.10 31.44
C ALA A 85 18.74 -21.39 31.09
N VAL A 86 19.59 -20.38 31.24
CA VAL A 86 21.04 -20.59 31.13
C VAL A 86 21.50 -21.51 32.30
N PRO A 87 22.16 -22.65 32.05
CA PRO A 87 22.62 -23.53 33.10
C PRO A 87 23.55 -22.82 34.10
N THR A 88 23.43 -23.13 35.36
CA THR A 88 24.28 -22.51 36.38
C THR A 88 25.75 -22.83 36.13
N GLY A 89 26.60 -21.81 36.19
CA GLY A 89 28.04 -21.99 35.95
C GLY A 89 28.45 -21.98 34.47
N THR A 90 27.55 -21.67 33.56
CA THR A 90 27.86 -21.50 32.13
C THR A 90 28.93 -20.41 31.92
N PRO A 91 30.10 -20.72 31.34
CA PRO A 91 31.15 -19.75 31.10
C PRO A 91 30.75 -18.71 30.04
N ASN A 92 31.29 -17.50 30.18
CA ASN A 92 31.10 -16.45 29.16
C ASN A 92 31.82 -16.85 27.89
N LEU A 93 31.18 -16.58 26.72
CA LEU A 93 31.78 -16.85 25.43
C LEU A 93 33.03 -15.98 25.19
N SER A 94 33.12 -14.79 25.76
CA SER A 94 34.29 -13.91 25.75
C SER A 94 35.54 -14.55 26.36
N SER A 95 35.39 -15.60 27.16
CA SER A 95 36.55 -16.37 27.66
C SER A 95 37.33 -17.14 26.58
N LEU A 96 36.76 -17.20 25.38
CA LEU A 96 37.37 -17.80 24.19
C LEU A 96 37.88 -16.76 23.18
N ALA A 97 38.01 -15.50 23.54
CA ALA A 97 38.30 -14.39 22.61
C ALA A 97 39.59 -14.61 21.75
N ASP A 98 40.62 -15.25 22.34
CA ASP A 98 41.88 -15.52 21.63
C ASP A 98 42.07 -17.01 21.27
N LYS A 99 40.98 -17.79 21.24
CA LYS A 99 41.03 -19.25 21.03
C LYS A 99 40.28 -19.60 19.77
N LYS A 100 40.58 -20.74 19.18
CA LYS A 100 39.79 -21.34 18.13
C LYS A 100 38.55 -21.97 18.77
N TRP A 101 37.38 -21.41 18.52
CA TRP A 101 36.14 -21.81 19.16
C TRP A 101 35.77 -23.26 18.88
N GLU A 102 36.05 -23.77 17.69
CA GLU A 102 35.82 -25.16 17.30
C GLU A 102 36.63 -26.20 18.10
N GLU A 103 37.69 -25.80 18.76
CA GLU A 103 38.47 -26.66 19.66
C GLU A 103 37.88 -26.69 21.08
N HIS A 104 36.86 -25.86 21.34
CA HIS A 104 36.19 -25.74 22.64
C HIS A 104 34.67 -25.94 22.52
N PRO A 105 34.20 -27.12 22.03
CA PRO A 105 32.77 -27.40 22.01
C PRO A 105 32.21 -27.37 23.44
N GLY A 106 30.95 -26.91 23.56
CA GLY A 106 30.33 -26.81 24.89
C GLY A 106 29.26 -25.75 24.97
N THR A 107 28.89 -25.39 26.20
CA THR A 107 27.81 -24.43 26.47
C THR A 107 28.40 -23.12 26.95
N TYR A 108 27.99 -22.00 26.34
CA TYR A 108 28.50 -20.68 26.63
C TYR A 108 27.35 -19.65 26.69
N VAL A 109 27.60 -18.51 27.35
CA VAL A 109 26.69 -17.38 27.38
C VAL A 109 27.36 -16.10 26.92
N VAL A 110 26.61 -15.27 26.16
CA VAL A 110 26.93 -13.86 25.96
C VAL A 110 26.12 -13.08 26.98
N PRO A 111 26.78 -12.52 28.03
CA PRO A 111 26.08 -11.85 29.11
C PRO A 111 25.34 -10.59 28.67
N ALA A 112 24.29 -10.20 29.39
CA ALA A 112 23.59 -8.95 29.17
C ALA A 112 24.55 -7.73 29.25
N GLY A 113 24.43 -6.83 28.29
CA GLY A 113 25.27 -5.65 28.13
C GLY A 113 26.61 -5.89 27.40
N GLU A 114 26.98 -7.14 27.13
CA GLU A 114 28.15 -7.45 26.31
C GLU A 114 27.82 -7.53 24.84
N THR A 115 28.72 -7.07 23.98
CA THR A 115 28.68 -7.28 22.54
C THR A 115 29.86 -8.10 22.11
N LEU A 116 29.61 -9.29 21.56
CA LEU A 116 30.66 -10.20 21.10
C LEU A 116 30.56 -10.36 19.58
N LYS A 117 31.70 -10.22 18.90
CA LYS A 117 31.82 -10.48 17.45
C LYS A 117 32.35 -11.88 17.23
N ALA A 118 31.61 -12.67 16.47
CA ALA A 118 32.01 -14.02 16.07
C ALA A 118 32.74 -14.05 14.72
N ASP A 119 33.32 -12.94 14.28
CA ASP A 119 33.93 -12.76 12.96
C ASP A 119 35.14 -13.71 12.78
N GLY A 120 35.07 -14.60 11.81
CA GLY A 120 36.13 -15.60 11.54
C GLY A 120 36.16 -16.81 12.48
N TYR A 121 35.28 -16.90 13.48
CA TYR A 121 35.19 -18.04 14.37
C TYR A 121 34.28 -19.14 13.83
N ASN A 122 34.51 -20.37 14.26
CA ASN A 122 33.67 -21.53 13.99
C ASN A 122 33.01 -22.01 15.28
N ILE A 123 31.65 -22.03 15.30
CA ILE A 123 30.85 -22.42 16.48
C ILE A 123 30.51 -23.91 16.53
N LYS A 124 31.23 -24.75 15.81
CA LYS A 124 30.93 -26.20 15.70
C LYS A 124 30.77 -26.83 17.10
N GLY A 125 29.68 -27.57 17.29
CA GLY A 125 29.39 -28.30 18.52
C GLY A 125 29.10 -27.42 19.73
N MET A 126 28.84 -26.11 19.55
CA MET A 126 28.58 -25.19 20.65
C MET A 126 27.08 -25.00 20.88
N THR A 127 26.73 -24.77 22.16
CA THR A 127 25.43 -24.22 22.56
C THR A 127 25.64 -22.83 23.14
N ILE A 128 25.11 -21.80 22.49
CA ILE A 128 25.30 -20.41 22.88
C ILE A 128 23.97 -19.81 23.34
N TYR A 129 23.97 -19.27 24.57
CA TYR A 129 22.87 -18.48 25.12
C TYR A 129 23.19 -16.98 24.97
N VAL A 130 22.35 -16.22 24.30
CA VAL A 130 22.60 -14.82 24.01
C VAL A 130 21.68 -13.95 24.88
N LYS A 131 22.21 -13.33 25.95
CA LYS A 131 21.54 -12.29 26.75
C LYS A 131 22.00 -10.88 26.39
N GLY A 132 23.20 -10.74 25.84
CA GLY A 132 23.78 -9.53 25.29
C GLY A 132 23.60 -9.49 23.77
N THR A 133 24.62 -9.03 23.04
CA THR A 133 24.62 -9.00 21.58
C THR A 133 25.67 -9.96 21.02
N LEU A 134 25.26 -10.89 20.17
CA LEU A 134 26.15 -11.71 19.36
C LEU A 134 26.14 -11.21 17.92
N ASP A 135 27.23 -10.59 17.47
CA ASP A 135 27.42 -10.17 16.09
C ASP A 135 28.02 -11.33 15.30
N PHE A 136 27.19 -11.97 14.48
CA PHE A 136 27.55 -13.18 13.76
C PHE A 136 28.14 -12.90 12.38
N ASN A 137 29.02 -11.94 12.26
CA ASN A 137 29.65 -11.54 11.00
C ASN A 137 30.73 -12.56 10.57
N ASN A 138 30.56 -13.24 9.45
CA ASN A 138 31.53 -14.23 8.92
C ASN A 138 31.90 -15.40 9.86
N ALA A 139 31.06 -15.73 10.81
CA ALA A 139 31.24 -16.95 11.59
C ALA A 139 30.79 -18.18 10.80
N ASN A 140 31.45 -19.30 11.03
CA ASN A 140 31.04 -20.61 10.51
C ASN A 140 30.37 -21.42 11.61
N GLY A 141 29.40 -22.26 11.27
CA GLY A 141 28.74 -23.10 12.25
C GLY A 141 28.27 -24.42 11.64
N SER A 142 28.49 -25.49 12.39
CA SER A 142 27.83 -26.78 12.14
C SER A 142 27.54 -27.44 13.47
N ASP A 143 26.47 -28.22 13.56
CA ASP A 143 26.07 -28.91 14.79
C ASP A 143 25.96 -27.98 16.02
N ALA A 144 25.60 -26.73 15.81
CA ALA A 144 25.53 -25.72 16.89
C ALA A 144 24.10 -25.39 17.28
N SER A 145 23.93 -24.80 18.47
CA SER A 145 22.66 -24.25 18.94
C SER A 145 22.85 -22.81 19.42
N ILE A 146 22.09 -21.88 18.89
CA ILE A 146 22.06 -20.48 19.32
C ILE A 146 20.67 -20.20 19.90
N ASN A 147 20.64 -19.83 21.19
CA ASN A 147 19.43 -19.47 21.89
C ASN A 147 19.47 -17.96 22.21
N VAL A 148 18.75 -17.18 21.46
CA VAL A 148 18.65 -15.73 21.70
C VAL A 148 17.55 -15.52 22.73
N LEU A 149 17.93 -15.19 23.96
CA LEU A 149 17.02 -15.03 25.08
C LEU A 149 16.35 -13.66 25.08
N SER A 150 15.30 -13.49 25.88
CA SER A 150 14.62 -12.20 26.06
C SER A 150 15.63 -11.11 26.47
N GLY A 151 15.62 -10.00 25.74
CA GLY A 151 16.61 -8.92 25.89
C GLY A 151 17.95 -9.16 25.20
N GLY A 152 18.21 -10.37 24.68
CA GLY A 152 19.37 -10.68 23.87
C GLY A 152 19.19 -10.31 22.40
N LYS A 153 20.30 -10.18 21.68
CA LYS A 153 20.32 -9.77 20.28
C LYS A 153 21.31 -10.62 19.47
N LEU A 154 20.85 -11.11 18.33
CA LEU A 154 21.68 -11.74 17.32
C LEU A 154 21.71 -10.83 16.08
N ILE A 155 22.90 -10.41 15.65
CA ILE A 155 23.09 -9.69 14.38
C ILE A 155 23.46 -10.72 13.32
N ALA A 156 22.50 -11.01 12.43
CA ALA A 156 22.66 -11.99 11.36
C ALA A 156 23.24 -11.30 10.13
N LYS A 157 24.58 -11.23 10.01
CA LYS A 157 25.26 -10.69 8.85
C LYS A 157 25.63 -11.78 7.86
N ASN A 158 25.41 -11.49 6.59
CA ASN A 158 26.09 -12.04 5.39
C ASN A 158 26.23 -13.55 5.32
N HIS A 159 25.26 -14.40 5.68
CA HIS A 159 25.66 -15.74 5.55
C HIS A 159 24.68 -16.77 5.13
N THR A 160 24.98 -17.18 3.98
CA THR A 160 24.57 -18.29 3.18
C THR A 160 25.05 -19.67 3.64
N GLU A 161 26.16 -19.76 4.38
CA GLU A 161 26.82 -21.04 4.62
C GLU A 161 27.07 -21.34 6.09
N VAL A 162 26.80 -20.41 6.96
CA VAL A 162 27.25 -20.40 8.33
C VAL A 162 26.51 -21.37 9.23
N PHE A 163 25.25 -21.64 8.94
CA PHE A 163 24.36 -22.36 9.83
C PHE A 163 24.11 -23.82 9.43
N GLY A 164 24.97 -24.41 8.66
CA GLY A 164 24.84 -25.86 8.33
C GLY A 164 24.63 -26.70 9.59
N ASP A 165 23.53 -27.44 9.67
CA ASP A 165 23.10 -28.26 10.80
C ASP A 165 22.99 -27.48 12.14
N THR A 166 22.82 -26.15 12.08
CA THR A 166 22.68 -25.28 13.24
C THR A 166 21.22 -25.07 13.59
N LYS A 167 20.93 -24.98 14.90
CA LYS A 167 19.61 -24.63 15.42
C LYS A 167 19.65 -23.20 15.96
N VAL A 168 18.77 -22.34 15.49
CA VAL A 168 18.57 -20.99 16.04
C VAL A 168 17.18 -20.91 16.67
N SER A 169 17.12 -20.58 17.96
CA SER A 169 15.86 -20.35 18.69
C SER A 169 15.86 -18.94 19.23
N ASN A 170 14.83 -18.16 18.90
CA ASN A 170 14.79 -16.75 19.21
C ASN A 170 13.60 -16.37 20.08
N TRP A 171 13.88 -15.84 21.26
CA TRP A 171 12.98 -15.15 22.20
C TRP A 171 13.36 -13.67 22.39
N GLY A 172 14.50 -13.27 21.83
CA GLY A 172 15.02 -11.92 21.86
C GLY A 172 14.84 -11.18 20.54
N THR A 173 15.92 -10.63 20.04
CA THR A 173 15.95 -9.84 18.81
C THR A 173 16.93 -10.43 17.82
N ILE A 174 16.52 -10.55 16.56
CA ILE A 174 17.43 -10.82 15.43
C ILE A 174 17.45 -9.59 14.54
N GLU A 175 18.63 -9.05 14.29
CA GLU A 175 18.84 -7.91 13.44
C GLU A 175 19.47 -8.35 12.12
N PHE A 176 18.87 -7.94 11.01
CA PHE A 176 19.38 -8.14 9.65
C PHE A 176 19.93 -6.82 9.12
N PRO A 177 21.24 -6.73 8.81
CA PRO A 177 21.85 -5.50 8.35
C PRO A 177 21.27 -5.00 7.02
N ALA A 178 20.98 -3.72 6.95
CA ALA A 178 20.30 -3.08 5.81
C ALA A 178 21.06 -3.15 4.47
N ASN A 179 22.35 -3.36 4.49
CA ASN A 179 23.17 -3.42 3.29
C ASN A 179 23.13 -4.77 2.56
N GLN A 180 22.40 -5.74 3.07
CA GLN A 180 22.29 -7.07 2.48
C GLN A 180 20.91 -7.24 1.84
N LYS A 181 20.87 -7.57 0.55
CA LYS A 181 19.63 -7.72 -0.19
C LYS A 181 18.97 -9.09 0.03
N GLU A 182 19.73 -10.14 0.19
CA GLU A 182 19.23 -11.52 0.30
C GLU A 182 19.75 -12.18 1.58
N TYR A 183 18.84 -12.83 2.33
CA TYR A 183 19.18 -13.71 3.44
C TYR A 183 18.96 -15.15 3.03
N ILE A 184 20.00 -15.97 3.19
CA ILE A 184 19.93 -17.38 2.83
C ILE A 184 19.98 -18.22 4.11
N ILE A 185 18.94 -19.03 4.32
CA ILE A 185 18.89 -20.07 5.35
C ILE A 185 19.20 -21.40 4.66
N LYS A 186 20.31 -22.02 5.05
CA LYS A 186 20.80 -23.25 4.46
C LYS A 186 21.01 -24.29 5.54
N ASN A 187 20.42 -25.46 5.38
CA ASN A 187 20.56 -26.62 6.29
C ASN A 187 20.46 -26.24 7.78
N THR A 188 19.56 -25.32 8.12
CA THR A 188 19.41 -24.73 9.45
C THR A 188 17.99 -24.89 9.93
N PHE A 189 17.81 -25.21 11.19
CA PHE A 189 16.55 -25.09 11.89
C PHE A 189 16.45 -23.70 12.53
N TYR A 190 15.48 -22.91 12.10
CA TYR A 190 15.21 -21.57 12.60
C TYR A 190 13.84 -21.51 13.22
N GLN A 191 13.78 -21.17 14.51
CA GLN A 191 12.53 -21.00 15.25
C GLN A 191 12.43 -19.57 15.77
N ASN A 192 11.41 -18.85 15.35
CA ASN A 192 11.12 -17.51 15.79
C ASN A 192 9.84 -17.46 16.62
N ALA A 193 9.94 -17.01 17.85
CA ALA A 193 8.85 -17.00 18.81
C ALA A 193 7.87 -15.83 18.66
N GLY A 194 8.12 -14.89 17.75
CA GLY A 194 7.26 -13.74 17.45
C GLY A 194 7.16 -13.45 15.97
N ASP A 195 7.12 -12.16 15.61
CA ASP A 195 7.18 -11.71 14.24
C ASP A 195 8.59 -11.84 13.67
N LEU A 196 8.69 -12.19 12.41
CA LEU A 196 9.93 -12.15 11.64
C LEU A 196 9.84 -11.01 10.62
N ASN A 197 10.45 -9.88 10.92
CA ASN A 197 10.42 -8.71 10.06
C ASN A 197 11.77 -8.53 9.35
N ILE A 198 11.80 -8.90 8.07
CA ILE A 198 12.95 -8.75 7.17
C ILE A 198 12.57 -7.94 5.92
N LYS A 199 11.65 -7.00 6.06
CA LYS A 199 11.30 -6.07 4.97
C LYS A 199 12.54 -5.40 4.39
N GLY A 200 12.57 -5.22 3.07
CA GLY A 200 13.74 -4.72 2.35
C GLY A 200 14.70 -5.82 1.91
N HIS A 201 14.43 -7.07 2.28
CA HIS A 201 15.30 -8.20 1.98
C HIS A 201 14.52 -9.39 1.43
N ASP A 202 15.17 -10.11 0.53
CA ASP A 202 14.70 -11.40 0.03
C ASP A 202 15.09 -12.51 1.01
N LEU A 203 14.19 -13.43 1.28
CA LEU A 203 14.45 -14.65 2.04
C LEU A 203 14.63 -15.83 1.10
N LYS A 204 15.77 -16.51 1.16
CA LYS A 204 16.04 -17.72 0.43
C LYS A 204 16.27 -18.89 1.37
N MET A 205 15.55 -19.97 1.16
CA MET A 205 15.63 -21.18 1.97
C MET A 205 16.04 -22.37 1.10
N VAL A 206 17.11 -23.05 1.48
CA VAL A 206 17.68 -24.16 0.69
C VAL A 206 18.17 -25.32 1.56
N GLU A 207 18.46 -26.44 0.93
CA GLU A 207 19.14 -27.61 1.53
C GLU A 207 18.48 -28.11 2.83
N GLY A 208 17.18 -28.32 2.79
CA GLY A 208 16.44 -28.88 3.94
C GLY A 208 16.27 -27.91 5.12
N SER A 209 16.59 -26.64 4.94
CA SER A 209 16.35 -25.63 5.96
C SER A 209 14.91 -25.59 6.44
N GLN A 210 14.71 -25.25 7.70
CA GLN A 210 13.41 -25.21 8.32
C GLN A 210 13.23 -23.86 9.04
N LEU A 211 12.19 -23.12 8.71
CA LEU A 211 11.82 -21.86 9.36
C LEU A 211 10.43 -21.97 9.94
N TYR A 212 10.32 -21.71 11.23
CA TYR A 212 9.07 -21.60 11.95
C TYR A 212 8.90 -20.19 12.49
N VAL A 213 7.80 -19.52 12.13
CA VAL A 213 7.43 -18.18 12.59
C VAL A 213 6.08 -18.27 13.30
N LYS A 214 6.05 -17.93 14.58
CA LYS A 214 4.84 -18.03 15.40
C LYS A 214 3.75 -17.04 14.99
N ASN A 215 4.12 -15.80 14.67
CA ASN A 215 3.15 -14.78 14.30
C ASN A 215 3.31 -14.42 12.81
N ALA A 216 3.77 -13.21 12.50
CA ALA A 216 3.85 -12.72 11.13
C ALA A 216 5.25 -12.79 10.53
N LEU A 217 5.31 -13.06 9.22
CA LEU A 217 6.51 -12.94 8.40
C LEU A 217 6.36 -11.74 7.46
N PHE A 218 7.34 -10.86 7.47
CA PHE A 218 7.45 -9.75 6.53
C PHE A 218 8.76 -9.84 5.75
N ALA A 219 8.70 -9.92 4.43
CA ALA A 219 9.87 -9.99 3.55
C ALA A 219 9.55 -9.35 2.20
N ASP A 220 10.58 -9.10 1.38
CA ASP A 220 10.34 -8.67 0.02
C ASP A 220 9.96 -9.86 -0.84
N LYS A 221 10.83 -10.83 -0.99
CA LYS A 221 10.61 -12.07 -1.74
C LYS A 221 10.95 -13.28 -0.87
N VAL A 222 10.23 -14.37 -1.07
CA VAL A 222 10.60 -15.68 -0.49
C VAL A 222 10.87 -16.66 -1.61
N THR A 223 12.04 -17.30 -1.59
CA THR A 223 12.41 -18.37 -2.50
C THR A 223 12.78 -19.62 -1.71
N MET A 224 12.17 -20.77 -2.04
CA MET A 224 12.40 -22.04 -1.38
C MET A 224 12.78 -23.12 -2.37
N SER A 225 13.80 -23.90 -2.04
CA SER A 225 14.21 -25.06 -2.86
C SER A 225 14.88 -26.14 -2.02
N GLN A 226 15.14 -27.29 -2.64
CA GLN A 226 15.94 -28.36 -2.03
C GLN A 226 15.39 -28.83 -0.68
N LYS A 227 14.09 -29.16 -0.61
CA LYS A 227 13.39 -29.65 0.58
C LYS A 227 13.31 -28.66 1.74
N ALA A 228 13.38 -27.36 1.48
CA ALA A 228 13.17 -26.34 2.48
C ALA A 228 11.73 -26.35 3.03
N ASN A 229 11.55 -26.02 4.31
CA ASN A 229 10.24 -26.03 4.97
C ASN A 229 9.97 -24.70 5.67
N LEU A 230 8.81 -24.09 5.41
CA LEU A 230 8.37 -22.84 6.01
C LEU A 230 7.03 -23.04 6.73
N PHE A 231 6.92 -22.51 7.95
CA PHE A 231 5.68 -22.48 8.72
C PHE A 231 5.46 -21.06 9.28
N VAL A 232 4.35 -20.44 8.92
CA VAL A 232 3.93 -19.14 9.43
C VAL A 232 2.51 -19.27 9.97
N THR A 233 2.35 -19.13 11.30
CA THR A 233 1.07 -19.46 11.92
C THR A 233 0.02 -18.35 11.83
N ASP A 234 0.41 -17.12 11.52
CA ASP A 234 -0.50 -16.01 11.32
C ASP A 234 -0.42 -15.52 9.86
N ASN A 235 0.29 -14.50 9.56
CA ASN A 235 0.32 -13.99 8.21
C ASN A 235 1.74 -13.84 7.64
N ALA A 236 1.88 -14.03 6.33
CA ALA A 236 3.06 -13.65 5.56
C ALA A 236 2.69 -12.52 4.60
N THR A 237 3.36 -11.39 4.74
CA THR A 237 3.20 -10.23 3.84
C THR A 237 4.48 -10.00 3.06
N LEU A 238 4.40 -10.22 1.75
CA LEU A 238 5.53 -10.09 0.83
C LEU A 238 5.26 -8.93 -0.15
N THR A 239 6.25 -8.07 -0.32
CA THR A 239 6.18 -6.99 -1.32
C THR A 239 6.57 -7.47 -2.72
N GLY A 240 7.09 -8.68 -2.85
CA GLY A 240 7.46 -9.36 -4.09
C GLY A 240 6.88 -10.78 -4.16
N ALA A 241 7.59 -11.67 -4.88
CA ALA A 241 7.12 -13.01 -5.21
C ALA A 241 7.33 -14.05 -4.12
N PHE A 242 6.48 -15.08 -4.13
CA PHE A 242 6.69 -16.33 -3.40
C PHE A 242 6.98 -17.46 -4.39
N GLU A 243 8.17 -18.05 -4.33
CA GLU A 243 8.61 -19.08 -5.25
C GLU A 243 9.07 -20.33 -4.51
N MET A 244 8.61 -21.51 -4.98
CA MET A 244 8.97 -22.80 -4.42
C MET A 244 9.36 -23.82 -5.49
N SER A 245 10.38 -24.62 -5.19
CA SER A 245 10.80 -25.73 -6.04
C SER A 245 11.38 -26.90 -5.22
N ASP A 246 11.63 -28.02 -5.90
CA ASP A 246 12.47 -29.12 -5.43
C ASP A 246 12.04 -29.70 -4.08
N GLN A 247 10.82 -30.22 -4.01
CA GLN A 247 10.24 -30.90 -2.85
C GLN A 247 10.18 -30.02 -1.59
N SER A 248 10.10 -28.70 -1.75
CA SER A 248 9.90 -27.78 -0.64
C SER A 248 8.45 -27.81 -0.13
N TYR A 249 8.27 -27.45 1.13
CA TYR A 249 6.98 -27.42 1.79
C TYR A 249 6.76 -26.08 2.48
N ALA A 250 5.58 -25.49 2.32
CA ALA A 250 5.19 -24.30 3.08
C ALA A 250 3.76 -24.43 3.62
N TRP A 251 3.59 -24.03 4.85
CA TRP A 251 2.29 -23.79 5.46
C TRP A 251 2.22 -22.36 5.97
N VAL A 252 1.27 -21.58 5.47
CA VAL A 252 1.05 -20.17 5.83
C VAL A 252 -0.44 -19.95 6.04
N ASN A 253 -0.85 -19.43 7.18
CA ASN A 253 -2.28 -19.24 7.45
C ASN A 253 -2.89 -18.20 6.50
N ILE A 254 -2.32 -16.99 6.46
CA ILE A 254 -2.71 -15.93 5.53
C ILE A 254 -1.46 -15.48 4.77
N MET A 255 -1.52 -15.44 3.45
CA MET A 255 -0.43 -14.93 2.63
C MET A 255 -0.92 -13.80 1.72
N THR A 256 -0.15 -12.71 1.68
CA THR A 256 -0.28 -11.65 0.68
C THR A 256 1.04 -11.50 -0.06
N THR A 257 1.01 -11.54 -1.40
CA THR A 257 2.21 -11.52 -2.25
C THR A 257 1.87 -10.97 -3.64
N THR A 258 2.89 -10.59 -4.41
CA THR A 258 2.68 -10.09 -5.78
C THR A 258 2.51 -11.22 -6.80
N SER A 259 3.17 -12.35 -6.61
CA SER A 259 3.01 -13.55 -7.47
C SER A 259 3.40 -14.81 -6.72
N VAL A 260 2.86 -15.95 -7.17
CA VAL A 260 3.19 -17.28 -6.66
C VAL A 260 3.65 -18.18 -7.80
N LYS A 261 4.80 -18.82 -7.63
CA LYS A 261 5.31 -19.84 -8.53
C LYS A 261 5.72 -21.08 -7.74
N ILE A 262 5.04 -22.19 -7.97
CA ILE A 262 5.34 -23.48 -7.35
C ILE A 262 5.60 -24.54 -8.42
N GLN A 263 6.67 -25.31 -8.24
CA GLN A 263 7.09 -26.31 -9.23
C GLN A 263 7.87 -27.46 -8.59
N ASN A 264 8.06 -28.58 -9.31
CA ASN A 264 8.90 -29.70 -8.92
C ASN A 264 8.50 -30.35 -7.60
N THR A 265 7.29 -30.88 -7.54
CA THR A 265 6.78 -31.67 -6.41
C THR A 265 6.80 -30.90 -5.07
N THR A 266 6.35 -29.67 -5.08
CA THR A 266 6.21 -28.84 -3.87
C THR A 266 4.81 -28.89 -3.30
N GLU A 267 4.68 -28.54 -2.02
CA GLU A 267 3.39 -28.40 -1.37
C GLU A 267 3.27 -27.03 -0.70
N LEU A 268 2.26 -26.26 -1.09
CA LEU A 268 1.89 -25.00 -0.47
C LEU A 268 0.51 -25.11 0.15
N HIS A 269 0.42 -24.92 1.45
CA HIS A 269 -0.82 -24.86 2.20
C HIS A 269 -1.11 -23.42 2.66
N SER A 270 -2.27 -22.90 2.28
CA SER A 270 -2.84 -21.70 2.86
C SER A 270 -3.96 -22.11 3.80
N GLY A 271 -3.77 -21.89 5.09
CA GLY A 271 -4.75 -22.31 6.10
C GLY A 271 -6.05 -21.52 6.04
N CYS A 272 -5.98 -20.25 5.63
CA CYS A 272 -7.12 -19.34 5.56
C CYS A 272 -7.19 -18.66 4.19
N SER A 273 -6.25 -17.80 3.84
CA SER A 273 -6.33 -17.08 2.56
C SER A 273 -4.98 -16.88 1.90
N LEU A 274 -4.98 -16.99 0.57
CA LEU A 274 -3.87 -16.66 -0.31
C LEU A 274 -4.33 -15.52 -1.23
N LYS A 275 -3.79 -14.32 -1.00
CA LYS A 275 -4.08 -13.12 -1.80
C LYS A 275 -2.86 -12.77 -2.64
N VAL A 276 -3.02 -12.82 -3.97
CA VAL A 276 -1.95 -12.61 -4.95
C VAL A 276 -2.36 -11.46 -5.87
N GLU A 277 -1.54 -10.42 -5.93
CA GLU A 277 -1.83 -9.25 -6.80
C GLU A 277 -1.73 -9.58 -8.30
N GLY A 278 -0.95 -10.57 -8.66
CA GLY A 278 -0.70 -11.02 -10.03
C GLY A 278 -1.03 -12.51 -10.23
N ASP A 279 -0.04 -13.26 -10.71
CA ASP A 279 -0.22 -14.60 -11.22
C ASP A 279 0.11 -15.69 -10.18
N VAL A 280 -0.66 -16.76 -10.22
CA VAL A 280 -0.35 -18.04 -9.56
C VAL A 280 -0.06 -19.09 -10.63
N ASN A 281 1.15 -19.64 -10.60
CA ASN A 281 1.60 -20.69 -11.52
C ASN A 281 1.98 -21.95 -10.74
N ALA A 282 1.30 -23.07 -11.01
CA ALA A 282 1.52 -24.37 -10.39
C ALA A 282 1.85 -25.43 -11.45
N THR A 283 3.03 -26.06 -11.35
CA THR A 283 3.51 -27.00 -12.37
C THR A 283 4.24 -28.20 -11.77
N TYR A 284 4.44 -29.26 -12.55
CA TYR A 284 5.30 -30.42 -12.23
C TYR A 284 4.93 -31.19 -10.95
N GLY A 285 3.65 -31.56 -10.82
CA GLY A 285 3.18 -32.41 -9.70
C GLY A 285 3.14 -31.68 -8.36
N THR A 286 2.95 -30.39 -8.37
CA THR A 286 2.78 -29.56 -7.16
C THR A 286 1.40 -29.73 -6.54
N ASN A 287 1.29 -29.49 -5.23
CA ASN A 287 0.03 -29.47 -4.51
C ASN A 287 -0.19 -28.10 -3.88
N LEU A 288 -1.29 -27.45 -4.23
CA LEU A 288 -1.74 -26.19 -3.67
C LEU A 288 -3.05 -26.40 -2.91
N TYR A 289 -3.05 -26.12 -1.61
CA TYR A 289 -4.21 -26.24 -0.72
C TYR A 289 -4.70 -24.85 -0.33
N VAL A 290 -5.97 -24.53 -0.62
CA VAL A 290 -6.53 -23.21 -0.35
C VAL A 290 -7.97 -23.29 0.17
N MET A 291 -8.30 -22.45 1.17
CA MET A 291 -9.69 -22.13 1.53
C MET A 291 -10.19 -20.94 0.70
N TYR A 292 -9.39 -19.90 0.61
CA TYR A 292 -9.66 -18.76 -0.23
C TYR A 292 -8.41 -18.38 -1.02
N LEU A 293 -8.54 -18.36 -2.33
CA LEU A 293 -7.52 -17.85 -3.26
C LEU A 293 -8.07 -16.65 -4.00
N LYS A 294 -7.38 -15.53 -3.94
CA LYS A 294 -7.62 -14.38 -4.81
C LYS A 294 -6.38 -14.11 -5.64
N ALA A 295 -6.52 -14.03 -6.95
CA ALA A 295 -5.43 -13.74 -7.87
C ALA A 295 -5.93 -13.06 -9.14
N LYS A 296 -5.01 -12.47 -9.90
CA LYS A 296 -5.31 -11.94 -11.22
C LYS A 296 -5.40 -13.03 -12.27
N TYR A 297 -4.46 -13.98 -12.23
CA TYR A 297 -4.45 -15.16 -13.09
C TYR A 297 -4.07 -16.40 -12.29
N TYR A 298 -4.63 -17.53 -12.69
CA TYR A 298 -4.25 -18.84 -12.18
C TYR A 298 -3.94 -19.77 -13.33
N LYS A 299 -2.79 -20.44 -13.26
CA LYS A 299 -2.41 -21.47 -14.22
C LYS A 299 -1.87 -22.70 -13.53
N GLN A 300 -2.41 -23.87 -13.91
CA GLN A 300 -1.91 -25.16 -13.45
C GLN A 300 -1.69 -26.10 -14.63
N ASP A 301 -0.58 -26.85 -14.61
CA ASP A 301 -0.23 -27.83 -15.62
C ASP A 301 0.62 -28.97 -15.07
N SER A 302 1.00 -29.94 -15.93
CA SER A 302 2.02 -30.97 -15.67
C SER A 302 1.81 -31.75 -14.36
N GLY A 303 0.58 -32.11 -14.06
CA GLY A 303 0.23 -32.90 -12.87
C GLY A 303 0.11 -32.10 -11.57
N ALA A 304 0.09 -30.81 -11.64
CA ALA A 304 -0.22 -29.95 -10.49
C ALA A 304 -1.66 -30.19 -9.99
N LYS A 305 -1.87 -30.10 -8.68
CA LYS A 305 -3.18 -30.29 -8.05
C LYS A 305 -3.56 -29.07 -7.22
N LEU A 306 -4.81 -28.67 -7.35
CA LEU A 306 -5.47 -27.69 -6.50
C LEU A 306 -6.44 -28.41 -5.58
N HIS A 307 -6.19 -28.35 -4.28
CA HIS A 307 -7.01 -29.02 -3.28
C HIS A 307 -7.97 -28.05 -2.63
N LEU A 308 -9.26 -28.37 -2.72
CA LEU A 308 -10.37 -27.60 -2.19
C LEU A 308 -11.06 -28.36 -1.07
N GLN A 309 -11.61 -27.63 -0.11
CA GLN A 309 -12.48 -28.14 0.93
C GLN A 309 -13.89 -27.58 0.79
N ASN A 310 -14.83 -28.08 1.61
CA ASN A 310 -16.13 -27.45 1.73
C ASN A 310 -16.01 -25.97 2.07
N GLN A 311 -16.72 -25.11 1.35
CA GLN A 311 -16.69 -23.64 1.44
C GLN A 311 -15.40 -22.98 0.90
N SER A 312 -14.56 -23.72 0.15
CA SER A 312 -13.44 -23.11 -0.57
C SER A 312 -13.93 -22.21 -1.71
N MET A 313 -13.22 -21.11 -1.91
CA MET A 313 -13.46 -20.19 -3.03
C MET A 313 -12.15 -19.80 -3.71
N VAL A 314 -12.11 -19.97 -5.01
CA VAL A 314 -11.04 -19.49 -5.90
C VAL A 314 -11.59 -18.33 -6.70
N ASP A 315 -11.14 -17.09 -6.43
CA ASP A 315 -11.61 -15.85 -7.04
C ASP A 315 -10.51 -15.28 -7.94
N ILE A 316 -10.62 -15.52 -9.25
CA ILE A 316 -9.66 -15.11 -10.26
C ILE A 316 -10.24 -13.96 -11.08
N GLU A 317 -9.61 -12.80 -11.04
CA GLU A 317 -10.10 -11.61 -11.75
C GLU A 317 -10.11 -11.78 -13.29
N GLY A 318 -9.17 -12.57 -13.83
CA GLY A 318 -9.02 -12.81 -15.26
C GLY A 318 -9.17 -14.28 -15.62
N LYS A 319 -8.06 -14.94 -15.96
CA LYS A 319 -8.07 -16.31 -16.51
C LYS A 319 -7.74 -17.36 -15.46
N TYR A 320 -8.60 -18.35 -15.34
CA TYR A 320 -8.28 -19.63 -14.70
C TYR A 320 -7.94 -20.64 -15.79
N ILE A 321 -6.72 -21.17 -15.77
CA ILE A 321 -6.21 -22.06 -16.80
C ILE A 321 -5.79 -23.40 -16.16
N ASN A 322 -6.48 -24.46 -16.52
CA ASN A 322 -6.12 -25.81 -16.10
C ASN A 322 -5.78 -26.65 -17.35
N LEU A 323 -4.49 -26.82 -17.60
CA LEU A 323 -3.96 -27.55 -18.77
C LEU A 323 -3.65 -28.99 -18.47
N ASN A 324 -4.22 -29.53 -17.42
CA ASN A 324 -3.89 -30.84 -16.94
C ASN A 324 -4.46 -31.93 -17.86
N ASN A 325 -3.62 -32.81 -18.32
CA ASN A 325 -3.95 -33.91 -19.22
C ASN A 325 -4.15 -35.25 -18.49
N GLY A 326 -4.89 -35.23 -17.36
CA GLY A 326 -5.33 -36.46 -16.67
C GLY A 326 -4.52 -36.82 -15.42
N GLN A 327 -3.42 -36.13 -15.09
CA GLN A 327 -2.60 -36.46 -13.90
C GLN A 327 -2.75 -35.43 -12.76
N GLY A 328 -3.33 -34.28 -13.02
CA GLY A 328 -3.58 -33.28 -12.00
C GLY A 328 -4.92 -32.60 -12.23
N HIS A 329 -5.59 -32.26 -11.16
CA HIS A 329 -6.93 -31.72 -11.20
C HIS A 329 -7.15 -30.78 -10.00
N ALA A 330 -8.22 -30.01 -10.03
CA ALA A 330 -8.76 -29.42 -8.84
C ALA A 330 -9.68 -30.45 -8.17
N ASP A 331 -9.43 -30.79 -6.93
CA ASP A 331 -10.19 -31.81 -6.22
C ASP A 331 -10.89 -31.26 -4.97
N LEU A 332 -12.14 -31.65 -4.81
CA LEU A 332 -12.95 -31.39 -3.62
C LEU A 332 -13.09 -32.71 -2.83
N GLN A 333 -12.44 -32.76 -1.67
CA GLN A 333 -12.33 -33.99 -0.87
C GLN A 333 -13.50 -34.21 0.08
N ASP A 334 -14.26 -33.19 0.41
CA ASP A 334 -15.39 -33.29 1.33
C ASP A 334 -16.62 -33.90 0.64
N LYS A 335 -17.19 -34.96 1.20
CA LYS A 335 -18.27 -35.76 0.58
C LYS A 335 -19.56 -34.98 0.31
N ASP A 336 -19.86 -33.99 1.12
CA ASP A 336 -21.06 -33.14 1.01
C ASP A 336 -20.63 -31.67 0.87
N GLY A 337 -19.47 -31.45 0.30
CA GLY A 337 -18.85 -30.13 0.20
C GLY A 337 -19.24 -29.37 -1.06
N VAL A 338 -19.19 -28.06 -0.98
CA VAL A 338 -19.27 -27.18 -2.14
C VAL A 338 -18.05 -26.26 -2.18
N ALA A 339 -17.49 -26.13 -3.37
CA ALA A 339 -16.41 -25.19 -3.66
C ALA A 339 -16.76 -24.38 -4.91
N VAL A 340 -16.25 -23.17 -4.99
CA VAL A 340 -16.49 -22.27 -6.13
C VAL A 340 -15.19 -21.86 -6.77
N ILE A 341 -15.13 -21.91 -8.10
CA ILE A 341 -14.09 -21.32 -8.92
C ILE A 341 -14.73 -20.23 -9.74
N LYS A 342 -14.40 -18.98 -9.40
CA LYS A 342 -14.86 -17.80 -10.11
C LYS A 342 -13.74 -17.24 -10.98
N ALA A 343 -14.02 -16.97 -12.27
CA ALA A 343 -13.07 -16.37 -13.19
C ALA A 343 -13.78 -15.56 -14.28
N ASP A 344 -13.08 -14.62 -14.92
CA ASP A 344 -13.62 -14.00 -16.15
C ASP A 344 -13.64 -15.02 -17.29
N ALA A 345 -12.55 -15.77 -17.45
CA ALA A 345 -12.46 -16.83 -18.46
C ALA A 345 -11.86 -18.12 -17.85
N PHE A 346 -12.54 -19.23 -18.09
CA PHE A 346 -12.10 -20.55 -17.67
C PHE A 346 -11.58 -21.34 -18.87
N TYR A 347 -10.36 -21.83 -18.77
CA TYR A 347 -9.71 -22.67 -19.80
C TYR A 347 -9.43 -24.04 -19.25
N TYR A 348 -9.83 -25.09 -19.98
CA TYR A 348 -9.49 -26.46 -19.67
C TYR A 348 -8.92 -27.17 -20.92
N ASN A 349 -8.03 -28.11 -20.68
CA ASN A 349 -7.44 -28.90 -21.74
C ASN A 349 -8.12 -30.26 -21.76
N ALA A 350 -9.17 -30.37 -22.56
CA ALA A 350 -9.86 -31.65 -22.75
C ALA A 350 -9.64 -32.13 -24.17
N PRO A 351 -9.16 -33.37 -24.37
CA PRO A 351 -9.01 -33.91 -25.70
C PRO A 351 -10.39 -34.11 -26.33
N GLU A 352 -10.53 -33.63 -27.55
CA GLU A 352 -11.71 -33.89 -28.38
C GLU A 352 -11.77 -35.41 -28.69
N LYS A 353 -12.87 -36.08 -28.33
CA LYS A 353 -13.12 -37.47 -28.78
C LYS A 353 -13.32 -37.48 -30.29
N GLN A 354 -12.40 -38.12 -31.00
CA GLN A 354 -12.58 -38.38 -32.40
C GLN A 354 -13.80 -39.30 -32.60
N GLY A 355 -14.87 -38.77 -33.21
CA GLY A 355 -15.99 -39.59 -33.70
C GLY A 355 -17.35 -39.36 -33.02
N ASP A 356 -17.41 -38.78 -31.82
CA ASP A 356 -18.68 -38.51 -31.17
C ASP A 356 -19.17 -37.10 -31.48
N ARG A 357 -19.98 -36.98 -32.50
CA ARG A 357 -20.83 -35.76 -32.67
C ARG A 357 -22.23 -36.14 -32.25
N ASN A 358 -22.78 -35.43 -31.28
CA ASN A 358 -24.21 -35.49 -30.99
C ASN A 358 -25.05 -35.24 -32.29
N PRO A 359 -26.26 -35.79 -32.39
CA PRO A 359 -27.13 -35.65 -33.56
C PRO A 359 -27.35 -34.21 -34.04
N GLY A 360 -27.05 -33.19 -33.22
CA GLY A 360 -27.07 -31.78 -33.55
C GLY A 360 -25.74 -31.19 -34.00
N GLY A 361 -24.65 -31.96 -34.10
CA GLY A 361 -23.33 -31.45 -34.52
C GLY A 361 -22.42 -30.92 -33.40
N ALA A 362 -22.86 -30.94 -32.15
CA ALA A 362 -22.03 -30.57 -31.00
C ALA A 362 -20.93 -31.62 -30.73
N LYS A 363 -19.75 -31.14 -30.35
CA LYS A 363 -18.61 -32.00 -30.01
C LYS A 363 -18.74 -32.49 -28.55
N THR A 364 -18.32 -33.77 -28.33
CA THR A 364 -18.18 -34.27 -26.97
C THR A 364 -16.72 -34.25 -26.57
N VAL A 365 -16.41 -33.67 -25.41
CA VAL A 365 -15.06 -33.63 -24.85
C VAL A 365 -15.03 -34.28 -23.48
N ASP A 366 -14.02 -35.12 -23.24
CA ASP A 366 -13.77 -35.71 -21.95
C ASP A 366 -12.88 -34.78 -21.12
N CYS A 367 -13.36 -34.38 -19.97
CA CYS A 367 -12.65 -33.43 -19.14
C CYS A 367 -12.25 -34.05 -17.79
N SER A 368 -10.96 -34.05 -17.48
CA SER A 368 -10.40 -34.62 -16.25
C SER A 368 -9.79 -33.57 -15.32
N VAL A 369 -10.12 -32.31 -15.50
CA VAL A 369 -9.54 -31.21 -14.72
C VAL A 369 -10.14 -31.07 -13.32
N PHE A 370 -11.21 -31.78 -13.02
CA PHE A 370 -11.87 -31.81 -11.72
C PHE A 370 -12.02 -33.21 -11.15
N SER A 371 -12.13 -33.30 -9.84
CA SER A 371 -12.49 -34.50 -9.08
C SER A 371 -13.29 -34.12 -7.85
N THR A 372 -14.36 -34.87 -7.56
CA THR A 372 -15.17 -34.72 -6.34
C THR A 372 -15.25 -36.04 -5.59
N SER A 373 -15.37 -36.00 -4.26
CA SER A 373 -15.27 -37.21 -3.38
C SER A 373 -16.60 -37.86 -3.05
N GLY A 374 -17.68 -37.59 -3.72
CA GLY A 374 -18.99 -38.20 -3.43
C GLY A 374 -20.13 -37.62 -4.19
N ASP A 375 -21.30 -38.24 -4.08
CA ASP A 375 -22.48 -37.90 -4.87
C ASP A 375 -23.09 -36.49 -4.54
N ASN A 376 -22.68 -35.90 -3.43
CA ASN A 376 -23.19 -34.58 -2.98
C ASN A 376 -22.08 -33.51 -2.91
N ALA A 377 -20.92 -33.77 -3.47
CA ALA A 377 -19.82 -32.81 -3.52
C ALA A 377 -19.81 -32.10 -4.86
N HIS A 378 -19.93 -30.79 -4.87
CA HIS A 378 -20.08 -30.00 -6.09
C HIS A 378 -19.00 -28.94 -6.23
N ILE A 379 -18.44 -28.82 -7.43
CA ILE A 379 -17.59 -27.69 -7.81
C ILE A 379 -18.40 -26.79 -8.74
N ILE A 380 -18.61 -25.55 -8.30
CA ILE A 380 -19.31 -24.53 -9.10
C ILE A 380 -18.29 -23.74 -9.89
N VAL A 381 -18.44 -23.72 -11.21
CA VAL A 381 -17.65 -22.87 -12.10
C VAL A 381 -18.45 -21.63 -12.46
N ASP A 382 -18.07 -20.49 -11.92
CA ASP A 382 -18.65 -19.18 -12.26
C ASP A 382 -17.67 -18.45 -13.20
N ALA A 383 -17.86 -18.65 -14.50
CA ALA A 383 -17.07 -18.01 -15.53
C ALA A 383 -17.95 -17.29 -16.56
N ASN A 384 -17.50 -16.13 -17.05
CA ASN A 384 -18.20 -15.42 -18.12
C ASN A 384 -18.02 -16.13 -19.47
N ALA A 385 -16.91 -16.85 -19.64
CA ALA A 385 -16.65 -17.65 -20.83
C ALA A 385 -15.81 -18.88 -20.49
N VAL A 386 -16.10 -20.01 -21.16
CA VAL A 386 -15.39 -21.29 -21.00
C VAL A 386 -14.73 -21.66 -22.34
N TYR A 387 -13.47 -22.09 -22.30
CA TYR A 387 -12.66 -22.40 -23.48
C TYR A 387 -12.02 -23.77 -23.36
N GLY A 388 -11.92 -24.49 -24.47
CA GLY A 388 -11.35 -25.85 -24.51
C GLY A 388 -9.83 -25.92 -24.37
N SER A 389 -9.12 -24.86 -24.70
CA SER A 389 -7.65 -24.81 -24.58
C SER A 389 -7.16 -23.38 -24.36
N GLU A 390 -5.94 -23.22 -23.88
CA GLU A 390 -5.33 -21.89 -23.59
C GLU A 390 -5.30 -20.94 -24.79
N GLY A 391 -5.19 -21.49 -26.00
CA GLY A 391 -5.15 -20.70 -27.24
C GLY A 391 -6.50 -20.56 -27.95
N ALA A 392 -7.58 -21.10 -27.38
CA ALA A 392 -8.90 -21.03 -28.01
C ALA A 392 -9.43 -19.61 -27.97
N THR A 393 -10.02 -19.16 -29.08
CA THR A 393 -10.63 -17.83 -29.23
C THR A 393 -12.16 -17.89 -29.27
N THR A 394 -12.73 -19.09 -29.41
CA THR A 394 -14.17 -19.33 -29.45
C THR A 394 -14.61 -19.97 -28.16
N PRO A 395 -15.50 -19.34 -27.37
CA PRO A 395 -16.04 -19.97 -26.17
C PRO A 395 -16.84 -21.23 -26.51
N ILE A 396 -16.86 -22.15 -25.55
CA ILE A 396 -17.73 -23.32 -25.59
C ILE A 396 -19.13 -22.90 -25.15
N THR A 397 -20.13 -23.37 -25.88
CA THR A 397 -21.55 -23.21 -25.57
C THR A 397 -22.22 -24.57 -25.61
N ASP A 398 -23.36 -24.73 -24.97
CA ASP A 398 -24.15 -25.96 -24.99
C ASP A 398 -24.53 -26.40 -26.40
N ASP A 399 -24.65 -25.46 -27.34
CA ASP A 399 -24.98 -25.73 -28.73
C ASP A 399 -23.80 -26.32 -29.51
N ASN A 400 -22.55 -26.09 -29.10
CA ASN A 400 -21.36 -26.49 -29.86
C ASN A 400 -20.54 -27.63 -29.21
N THR A 401 -20.67 -27.82 -27.89
CA THR A 401 -19.86 -28.80 -27.18
C THR A 401 -20.58 -29.35 -25.94
N THR A 402 -20.53 -30.67 -25.76
CA THR A 402 -20.94 -31.33 -24.55
C THR A 402 -19.70 -31.73 -23.75
N ILE A 403 -19.62 -31.30 -22.50
CA ILE A 403 -18.53 -31.65 -21.58
C ILE A 403 -18.96 -32.91 -20.79
N VAL A 404 -18.09 -33.89 -20.79
CA VAL A 404 -18.21 -35.10 -19.95
C VAL A 404 -17.12 -35.03 -18.91
N TRP A 405 -17.50 -34.94 -17.64
CA TRP A 405 -16.57 -34.88 -16.54
C TRP A 405 -16.09 -36.26 -16.16
N ASN A 406 -14.76 -36.48 -16.22
CA ASN A 406 -14.11 -37.68 -15.72
C ASN A 406 -13.80 -37.56 -14.23
N ASN A 407 -13.29 -38.66 -13.64
CA ASN A 407 -12.95 -38.76 -12.20
C ASN A 407 -14.16 -38.56 -11.27
N ASN A 408 -15.37 -38.92 -11.72
CA ASN A 408 -16.61 -38.75 -10.95
C ASN A 408 -16.82 -37.33 -10.44
N ALA A 409 -16.35 -36.33 -11.21
CA ALA A 409 -16.52 -34.92 -10.82
C ALA A 409 -17.96 -34.50 -11.06
N ASP A 410 -18.56 -33.93 -10.04
CA ASP A 410 -19.82 -33.22 -10.13
C ASP A 410 -19.55 -31.70 -10.23
N VAL A 411 -19.73 -31.17 -11.43
CA VAL A 411 -19.42 -29.78 -11.76
C VAL A 411 -20.67 -29.09 -12.27
N LEU A 412 -21.02 -28.02 -11.59
CA LEU A 412 -22.14 -27.17 -11.96
C LEU A 412 -21.61 -25.84 -12.51
N PHE A 413 -22.21 -25.36 -13.60
CA PHE A 413 -21.99 -24.00 -14.02
C PHE A 413 -22.94 -23.05 -13.28
N LYS A 414 -22.56 -21.78 -13.11
CA LYS A 414 -23.35 -20.80 -12.34
C LYS A 414 -24.81 -20.69 -12.77
N ASP A 415 -25.08 -20.90 -14.07
CA ASP A 415 -26.41 -20.78 -14.66
C ASP A 415 -27.24 -22.05 -14.51
N ASP A 416 -26.65 -23.15 -14.04
CA ASP A 416 -27.39 -24.38 -13.72
C ASP A 416 -28.40 -24.10 -12.60
N PRO A 417 -29.65 -24.56 -12.74
CA PRO A 417 -30.66 -24.35 -11.73
C PRO A 417 -30.26 -24.85 -10.32
N GLU A 418 -29.47 -25.92 -10.28
CA GLU A 418 -28.98 -26.51 -9.04
C GLU A 418 -27.89 -25.66 -8.36
N ALA A 419 -27.02 -25.00 -9.12
CA ALA A 419 -25.96 -24.14 -8.58
C ALA A 419 -26.50 -23.05 -7.65
N LYS A 420 -27.72 -22.58 -7.88
CA LYS A 420 -28.41 -21.55 -7.08
C LYS A 420 -28.73 -21.99 -5.66
N ASN A 421 -28.73 -23.28 -5.39
CA ASN A 421 -28.99 -23.84 -4.06
C ASN A 421 -27.75 -23.78 -3.15
N TYR A 422 -26.59 -23.46 -3.69
CA TYR A 422 -25.32 -23.48 -2.96
C TYR A 422 -24.83 -22.07 -2.67
N VAL A 423 -24.27 -21.92 -1.48
CA VAL A 423 -23.74 -20.63 -0.99
C VAL A 423 -22.39 -20.87 -0.29
N ILE A 424 -21.38 -20.11 -0.64
CA ILE A 424 -20.16 -19.99 0.16
C ILE A 424 -20.37 -18.88 1.18
N LYS A 425 -20.33 -19.23 2.46
CA LYS A 425 -20.56 -18.28 3.55
C LYS A 425 -19.39 -17.29 3.67
N LYS A 426 -19.72 -16.07 4.10
CA LYS A 426 -18.68 -15.11 4.51
C LYS A 426 -17.95 -15.62 5.74
N THR A 427 -16.63 -15.53 5.72
CA THR A 427 -15.75 -15.91 6.82
C THR A 427 -14.60 -14.91 6.90
N GLU A 428 -13.73 -15.00 7.91
CA GLU A 428 -12.48 -14.24 7.95
C GLU A 428 -11.59 -14.53 6.74
N CYS A 429 -11.59 -15.78 6.25
CA CYS A 429 -10.82 -16.19 5.09
C CYS A 429 -11.39 -15.63 3.79
N ASN A 430 -12.71 -15.69 3.65
CA ASN A 430 -13.45 -15.19 2.50
C ASN A 430 -14.52 -14.18 2.96
N PRO A 431 -14.18 -12.87 3.02
CA PRO A 431 -15.11 -11.86 3.51
C PRO A 431 -16.28 -11.57 2.55
N ASN A 432 -16.17 -12.00 1.28
CA ASN A 432 -17.20 -11.76 0.28
C ASN A 432 -18.28 -12.84 0.27
N GLY A 433 -17.92 -14.10 0.53
CA GLY A 433 -18.79 -15.23 0.27
C GLY A 433 -19.12 -15.39 -1.22
N TYR A 434 -20.05 -16.29 -1.52
CA TYR A 434 -20.54 -16.50 -2.89
C TYR A 434 -21.98 -16.99 -2.89
N ASN A 435 -22.76 -16.54 -3.86
CA ASN A 435 -24.07 -17.07 -4.20
C ASN A 435 -24.27 -16.90 -5.71
N ALA A 436 -24.68 -17.95 -6.40
CA ALA A 436 -24.88 -17.93 -7.85
C ALA A 436 -25.91 -16.89 -8.33
N ASP A 437 -26.91 -16.58 -7.50
CA ASP A 437 -27.89 -15.54 -7.81
C ASP A 437 -27.40 -14.10 -7.55
N LYS A 438 -26.30 -13.97 -6.85
CA LYS A 438 -25.74 -12.67 -6.47
C LYS A 438 -24.24 -12.69 -6.73
N GLU A 439 -23.79 -11.87 -7.64
CA GLU A 439 -22.36 -11.59 -7.77
C GLU A 439 -21.77 -11.25 -6.40
N PRO A 440 -20.69 -11.91 -5.95
CA PRO A 440 -20.00 -11.48 -4.74
C PRO A 440 -19.58 -10.03 -4.92
N THR A 441 -19.91 -9.19 -3.95
CA THR A 441 -19.48 -7.80 -3.96
C THR A 441 -17.96 -7.80 -3.88
N LYS A 442 -17.31 -7.42 -4.98
CA LYS A 442 -15.85 -7.20 -4.98
C LYS A 442 -15.54 -6.10 -3.97
N GLU A 443 -14.50 -6.27 -3.18
CA GLU A 443 -14.05 -5.21 -2.27
C GLU A 443 -13.75 -3.92 -3.05
N PRO A 444 -14.17 -2.76 -2.55
CA PRO A 444 -13.81 -1.50 -3.16
C PRO A 444 -12.29 -1.33 -3.26
N THR A 445 -11.81 -0.89 -4.40
CA THR A 445 -10.38 -0.68 -4.65
C THR A 445 -10.11 0.67 -5.31
N LEU A 446 -8.96 1.26 -4.99
CA LEU A 446 -8.46 2.47 -5.65
C LEU A 446 -7.48 2.06 -6.75
N ASN A 447 -7.93 2.14 -7.98
CA ASN A 447 -7.10 1.85 -9.14
C ASN A 447 -6.45 3.13 -9.65
N LEU A 448 -5.13 3.13 -9.80
CA LEU A 448 -4.41 4.21 -10.48
C LEU A 448 -4.75 4.16 -11.97
N ILE A 449 -5.34 5.23 -12.48
CA ILE A 449 -5.79 5.34 -13.88
C ILE A 449 -4.77 6.09 -14.72
N SER A 450 -4.21 7.17 -14.19
CA SER A 450 -3.26 8.00 -14.91
C SER A 450 -2.31 8.70 -13.94
N SER A 451 -1.08 8.91 -14.39
CA SER A 451 -0.10 9.74 -13.68
C SER A 451 0.63 10.63 -14.67
N ILE A 452 1.07 11.78 -14.19
CA ILE A 452 1.94 12.68 -14.95
C ILE A 452 3.34 12.60 -14.36
N ASP A 453 4.27 12.05 -15.14
CA ASP A 453 5.68 11.90 -14.77
C ASP A 453 6.58 12.95 -15.43
N TYR A 454 5.98 13.93 -16.08
CA TYR A 454 6.73 14.99 -16.74
C TYR A 454 7.51 15.83 -15.74
N ASN A 455 8.81 15.93 -15.93
CA ASN A 455 9.68 16.75 -15.12
C ASN A 455 10.09 18.00 -15.90
N HIS A 456 9.60 19.14 -15.44
CA HIS A 456 10.18 20.42 -15.87
C HIS A 456 11.54 20.54 -15.21
N ASP A 457 12.62 20.73 -15.63
CA ASP A 457 13.93 20.88 -15.01
C ASP A 457 13.99 21.46 -13.57
N HIS A 458 12.87 21.40 -12.87
CA HIS A 458 12.62 21.86 -11.51
C HIS A 458 12.11 20.72 -10.63
N ASP A 459 12.75 20.55 -9.49
CA ASP A 459 12.33 19.60 -8.47
C ASP A 459 11.18 20.21 -7.62
N ILE A 460 9.98 20.28 -8.21
CA ILE A 460 8.80 20.92 -7.64
C ILE A 460 7.81 19.91 -7.05
N SER A 461 7.03 20.36 -6.10
CA SER A 461 6.06 19.53 -5.36
C SER A 461 4.65 20.09 -5.45
N ALA A 462 3.71 19.26 -5.88
CA ALA A 462 2.30 19.63 -6.05
C ALA A 462 1.63 19.94 -4.70
N THR A 463 0.93 21.09 -4.62
CA THR A 463 0.35 21.60 -3.39
C THR A 463 -1.17 21.58 -3.37
N CYS A 464 -1.82 21.98 -4.45
CA CYS A 464 -3.26 22.06 -4.54
C CYS A 464 -3.74 21.71 -5.95
N VAL A 465 -4.91 21.11 -6.06
CA VAL A 465 -5.60 20.86 -7.34
C VAL A 465 -7.05 21.32 -7.24
N GLN A 466 -7.53 21.99 -8.28
CA GLN A 466 -8.92 22.42 -8.40
C GLN A 466 -9.47 22.25 -9.82
N VAL A 467 -10.77 22.11 -9.93
CA VAL A 467 -11.48 22.10 -11.20
C VAL A 467 -12.14 23.47 -11.42
N HIS A 468 -11.94 24.04 -12.60
CA HIS A 468 -12.70 25.19 -13.04
C HIS A 468 -13.04 25.05 -14.51
N ASN A 469 -14.33 25.21 -14.84
CA ASN A 469 -14.87 25.15 -16.19
C ASN A 469 -14.34 23.94 -17.02
N GLY A 470 -14.30 22.75 -16.39
CA GLY A 470 -13.91 21.51 -17.08
C GLY A 470 -12.41 21.33 -17.28
N ARG A 471 -11.55 22.13 -16.65
CA ARG A 471 -10.10 21.94 -16.63
C ARG A 471 -9.62 21.81 -15.19
N LEU A 472 -8.51 21.14 -15.03
CA LEU A 472 -7.83 20.96 -13.74
C LEU A 472 -6.65 21.93 -13.67
N TYR A 473 -6.55 22.65 -12.59
CA TYR A 473 -5.46 23.57 -12.29
C TYR A 473 -4.71 23.06 -11.08
N MET A 474 -3.38 22.96 -11.16
CA MET A 474 -2.54 22.48 -10.07
C MET A 474 -1.42 23.47 -9.78
N SER A 475 -1.22 23.79 -8.51
CA SER A 475 -0.13 24.64 -8.03
C SER A 475 0.99 23.82 -7.43
N TYR A 476 2.19 24.40 -7.42
CA TYR A 476 3.42 23.77 -6.93
C TYR A 476 4.24 24.75 -6.09
N HIS A 477 5.03 24.15 -5.19
CA HIS A 477 6.14 24.80 -4.53
C HIS A 477 7.42 23.97 -4.70
N THR A 478 8.56 24.53 -4.36
CA THR A 478 9.83 23.80 -4.41
C THR A 478 9.99 22.90 -3.21
N ARG A 479 10.82 21.91 -3.37
CA ARG A 479 11.16 20.96 -2.33
C ARG A 479 12.38 21.38 -1.53
N ASP A 480 13.35 22.00 -2.20
CA ASP A 480 14.58 22.49 -1.60
C ASP A 480 14.45 23.94 -1.13
N LYS A 481 15.54 24.48 -0.62
CA LYS A 481 15.62 25.86 -0.12
C LYS A 481 15.39 26.94 -1.18
N LYS A 482 15.08 26.57 -2.42
CA LYS A 482 14.84 27.48 -3.54
C LYS A 482 13.35 27.52 -3.84
N HIS A 483 12.81 28.72 -3.95
CA HIS A 483 11.48 28.93 -4.49
C HIS A 483 11.46 28.55 -5.98
N GLY A 484 10.32 28.09 -6.47
CA GLY A 484 10.15 27.65 -7.85
C GLY A 484 8.70 27.30 -8.15
N GLY A 485 7.79 28.18 -7.72
CA GLY A 485 6.37 28.01 -7.91
C GLY A 485 6.00 27.78 -9.36
N CYS A 486 5.12 26.85 -9.59
CA CYS A 486 4.60 26.48 -10.90
C CYS A 486 3.08 26.30 -10.83
N ILE A 487 2.43 26.49 -11.96
CA ILE A 487 1.03 26.13 -12.17
C ILE A 487 0.91 25.31 -13.45
N GLU A 488 0.16 24.24 -13.39
CA GLU A 488 -0.15 23.37 -14.53
C GLU A 488 -1.66 23.36 -14.81
N VAL A 489 -2.02 23.22 -16.08
CA VAL A 489 -3.41 23.08 -16.55
C VAL A 489 -3.55 21.75 -17.29
N PHE A 490 -4.54 20.96 -16.89
CA PHE A 490 -4.78 19.64 -17.48
C PHE A 490 -6.21 19.51 -18.02
N SER A 491 -6.36 18.72 -19.05
CA SER A 491 -7.69 18.15 -19.36
C SER A 491 -8.08 17.11 -18.29
N PRO A 492 -9.38 16.93 -18.03
CA PRO A 492 -9.84 15.77 -17.25
C PRO A 492 -9.48 14.46 -17.96
N VAL A 493 -9.66 13.36 -17.24
CA VAL A 493 -9.43 12.02 -17.82
C VAL A 493 -10.30 11.79 -19.04
N GLU A 494 -9.64 11.46 -20.14
CA GLU A 494 -10.23 10.95 -21.36
C GLU A 494 -9.47 9.68 -21.78
N ASN A 495 -10.18 8.60 -22.09
CA ASN A 495 -9.56 7.31 -22.45
C ASN A 495 -8.51 6.83 -21.42
N ASN A 496 -8.83 6.93 -20.13
CA ASN A 496 -7.96 6.59 -19.00
C ASN A 496 -6.65 7.40 -18.93
N LYS A 497 -6.60 8.57 -19.52
CA LYS A 497 -5.43 9.45 -19.47
C LYS A 497 -5.83 10.87 -19.14
N VAL A 498 -5.03 11.53 -18.31
CA VAL A 498 -5.05 12.97 -18.12
C VAL A 498 -3.97 13.59 -19.01
N THR A 499 -4.23 14.75 -19.59
CA THR A 499 -3.28 15.42 -20.47
C THR A 499 -2.86 16.75 -19.89
N LEU A 500 -1.56 17.00 -19.78
CA LEU A 500 -1.02 18.32 -19.46
C LEU A 500 -1.16 19.20 -20.70
N GLU A 501 -1.89 20.30 -20.60
CA GLU A 501 -2.16 21.23 -21.70
C GLU A 501 -1.30 22.48 -21.63
N GLN A 502 -0.99 22.93 -20.40
CA GLN A 502 -0.18 24.14 -20.20
C GLN A 502 0.52 24.10 -18.85
N TYR A 503 1.71 24.69 -18.78
CA TYR A 503 2.36 25.02 -17.52
C TYR A 503 3.02 26.39 -17.56
N LEU A 504 3.11 27.01 -16.38
CA LEU A 504 3.82 28.27 -16.15
C LEU A 504 4.64 28.11 -14.88
N CYS A 505 5.96 28.28 -14.96
CA CYS A 505 6.86 28.16 -13.83
C CYS A 505 7.60 29.47 -13.57
N ASP A 506 7.91 29.73 -12.31
CA ASP A 506 8.78 30.84 -11.93
C ASP A 506 10.24 30.45 -12.22
N ASP A 507 10.80 31.03 -13.26
CA ASP A 507 12.20 30.85 -13.68
C ASP A 507 13.19 31.71 -12.85
N GLN A 508 12.69 32.61 -12.01
CA GLN A 508 13.51 33.49 -11.17
C GLN A 508 13.80 32.90 -9.77
N ASN A 509 13.29 31.70 -9.46
CA ASN A 509 13.37 31.08 -8.15
C ASN A 509 12.94 32.02 -7.00
N ASP A 510 11.88 32.78 -7.23
CA ASP A 510 11.37 33.76 -6.30
C ASP A 510 10.05 33.37 -5.61
N LEU A 511 9.18 32.62 -6.32
CA LEU A 511 7.82 32.35 -5.89
C LEU A 511 7.62 30.90 -5.45
N ASP A 512 6.83 30.73 -4.40
CA ASP A 512 6.23 29.46 -3.98
C ASP A 512 4.72 29.60 -3.85
N PHE A 513 3.95 28.55 -4.22
CA PHE A 513 2.49 28.61 -4.13
C PHE A 513 1.97 27.54 -3.17
N ASN A 514 1.27 27.97 -2.13
CA ASN A 514 0.73 27.09 -1.10
C ASN A 514 -0.66 26.54 -1.44
N HIS A 515 -1.42 27.29 -2.21
CA HIS A 515 -2.80 26.96 -2.58
C HIS A 515 -3.13 27.55 -3.96
N LEU A 516 -4.29 27.21 -4.49
CA LEU A 516 -4.81 27.72 -5.77
C LEU A 516 -6.31 27.93 -5.64
N LEU A 517 -6.80 29.02 -6.23
CA LEU A 517 -8.21 29.28 -6.45
C LEU A 517 -8.45 29.64 -7.90
N ALA A 518 -9.07 28.75 -8.68
CA ALA A 518 -9.54 29.02 -10.04
C ALA A 518 -11.04 29.32 -9.99
N ILE A 519 -11.43 30.53 -10.41
CA ILE A 519 -12.79 31.03 -10.17
C ILE A 519 -13.29 31.99 -11.26
N LYS A 520 -14.61 32.05 -11.43
CA LYS A 520 -15.30 33.13 -12.16
C LYS A 520 -15.87 34.10 -11.16
N LEU A 521 -15.42 35.37 -11.22
CA LEU A 521 -15.92 36.46 -10.40
C LEU A 521 -17.33 36.91 -10.82
N LYS A 522 -18.04 37.63 -9.97
CA LYS A 522 -19.35 38.24 -10.31
C LYS A 522 -19.26 39.16 -11.53
N SER A 523 -18.15 39.82 -11.72
CA SER A 523 -17.89 40.66 -12.92
C SER A 523 -17.80 39.87 -14.23
N GLY A 524 -17.77 38.51 -14.17
CA GLY A 524 -17.58 37.61 -15.29
C GLY A 524 -16.14 37.30 -15.62
N LYS A 525 -15.17 38.00 -15.03
CA LYS A 525 -13.74 37.70 -15.16
C LYS A 525 -13.45 36.29 -14.59
N ARG A 526 -12.63 35.53 -15.32
CA ARG A 526 -12.12 34.22 -14.82
C ARG A 526 -10.66 34.41 -14.44
N MET A 527 -10.31 33.96 -13.25
CA MET A 527 -9.01 34.21 -12.64
C MET A 527 -8.48 32.96 -11.93
N VAL A 528 -7.17 32.83 -11.89
CA VAL A 528 -6.49 31.98 -10.91
C VAL A 528 -5.78 32.89 -9.91
N TYR A 529 -5.98 32.60 -8.63
CA TYR A 529 -5.26 33.23 -7.52
C TYR A 529 -4.35 32.20 -6.86
N LEU A 530 -3.12 32.61 -6.54
CA LEU A 530 -2.06 31.74 -6.04
C LEU A 530 -1.45 32.40 -4.80
N PRO A 531 -1.97 32.10 -3.61
CA PRO A 531 -1.36 32.56 -2.37
C PRO A 531 -0.06 31.81 -2.11
N GLY A 532 0.92 32.50 -1.59
CA GLY A 532 2.22 31.92 -1.34
C GLY A 532 3.23 32.93 -0.78
N SER A 533 4.48 32.74 -1.16
CA SER A 533 5.56 33.64 -0.77
C SER A 533 6.49 33.99 -1.93
N SER A 534 7.10 35.16 -1.83
CA SER A 534 8.24 35.62 -2.63
C SER A 534 9.48 35.59 -1.74
N ASN A 535 10.55 34.98 -2.22
CA ASN A 535 11.84 35.00 -1.53
C ASN A 535 12.37 36.44 -1.32
N LYS A 536 12.05 37.31 -2.26
CA LYS A 536 12.45 38.71 -2.21
C LYS A 536 11.53 39.56 -1.35
N LYS A 537 10.19 39.35 -1.43
CA LYS A 537 9.17 40.24 -0.86
C LYS A 537 8.43 39.68 0.34
N GLY A 538 8.48 38.34 0.60
CA GLY A 538 7.70 37.67 1.64
C GLY A 538 6.30 37.27 1.16
N ALA A 539 5.31 37.29 2.06
CA ALA A 539 3.96 36.87 1.72
C ALA A 539 3.39 37.64 0.51
N MET A 540 2.74 36.89 -0.39
CA MET A 540 2.20 37.49 -1.60
C MET A 540 1.01 36.70 -2.15
N LEU A 541 0.10 37.36 -2.83
CA LEU A 541 -0.91 36.78 -3.68
C LEU A 541 -0.54 37.05 -5.15
N ALA A 542 -0.33 36.00 -5.91
CA ALA A 542 -0.22 36.09 -7.36
C ALA A 542 -1.57 35.81 -8.01
N TYR A 543 -1.82 36.42 -9.15
CA TYR A 543 -2.99 36.13 -9.94
C TYR A 543 -2.72 36.19 -11.43
N ILE A 544 -3.51 35.42 -12.21
CA ILE A 544 -3.45 35.35 -13.66
C ILE A 544 -4.85 35.19 -14.24
N PRO A 545 -5.23 35.91 -15.31
CA PRO A 545 -6.51 35.69 -15.98
C PRO A 545 -6.57 34.34 -16.68
N ILE A 546 -7.77 33.77 -16.75
CA ILE A 546 -8.08 32.59 -17.55
C ILE A 546 -8.81 33.06 -18.83
N GLN A 547 -8.31 32.62 -19.98
CA GLN A 547 -8.95 32.80 -21.28
C GLN A 547 -9.04 31.44 -21.96
N ASP A 548 -10.22 31.11 -22.51
CA ASP A 548 -10.48 29.84 -23.20
C ASP A 548 -10.04 28.58 -22.41
N ASN A 549 -10.27 28.63 -21.09
CA ASN A 549 -9.91 27.61 -20.10
C ASN A 549 -8.41 27.39 -19.86
N HIS A 550 -7.58 28.23 -20.44
CA HIS A 550 -6.13 28.25 -20.23
C HIS A 550 -5.70 29.56 -19.58
N LEU A 551 -4.52 29.53 -18.96
CA LEU A 551 -3.95 30.75 -18.42
C LEU A 551 -3.61 31.71 -19.54
N LEU A 552 -3.91 32.98 -19.37
CA LEU A 552 -3.51 34.02 -20.31
C LEU A 552 -2.00 34.17 -20.29
N ALA A 553 -1.34 33.54 -21.24
CA ALA A 553 0.11 33.45 -21.33
C ALA A 553 0.54 33.62 -22.79
N ASP A 554 1.81 34.00 -22.97
CA ASP A 554 2.43 34.07 -24.29
C ASP A 554 2.67 32.64 -24.84
N GLN A 555 1.90 32.24 -25.81
CA GLN A 555 1.98 30.93 -26.45
C GLN A 555 3.05 30.84 -27.53
N SER A 556 3.85 31.89 -27.75
CA SER A 556 4.94 31.86 -28.71
C SER A 556 6.08 30.89 -28.32
N LYS A 557 6.19 30.51 -27.05
CA LYS A 557 7.14 29.55 -26.55
C LYS A 557 6.43 28.26 -26.19
N SER A 558 6.82 27.20 -26.84
CA SER A 558 6.30 25.86 -26.57
C SER A 558 7.40 24.80 -26.64
N ILE A 559 7.23 23.74 -25.91
CA ILE A 559 8.02 22.52 -26.03
C ILE A 559 7.11 21.35 -26.39
N THR A 560 7.64 20.41 -27.15
CA THR A 560 6.94 19.13 -27.36
C THR A 560 7.59 18.10 -26.44
N THR A 561 6.77 17.43 -25.65
CA THR A 561 7.21 16.35 -24.77
C THR A 561 6.25 15.17 -24.86
N THR A 562 6.70 13.98 -24.49
CA THR A 562 5.87 12.79 -24.48
C THR A 562 5.26 12.59 -23.11
N ILE A 563 3.94 12.73 -23.00
CA ILE A 563 3.16 12.49 -21.77
C ILE A 563 2.26 11.29 -22.01
N ASN A 564 2.36 10.28 -21.14
CA ASN A 564 1.58 9.04 -21.26
C ASN A 564 1.70 8.37 -22.66
N GLY A 565 2.90 8.43 -23.27
CA GLY A 565 3.18 7.87 -24.59
C GLY A 565 2.61 8.66 -25.77
N LYS A 566 2.14 9.88 -25.54
CA LYS A 566 1.61 10.77 -26.59
C LYS A 566 2.42 12.05 -26.62
N ASP A 567 2.87 12.45 -27.82
CA ASP A 567 3.52 13.74 -28.01
C ASP A 567 2.50 14.86 -27.73
N THR A 568 2.86 15.72 -26.81
CA THR A 568 2.03 16.81 -26.29
C THR A 568 2.80 18.11 -26.38
N VAL A 569 2.16 19.14 -26.95
CA VAL A 569 2.73 20.49 -26.98
C VAL A 569 2.35 21.20 -25.69
N ILE A 570 3.37 21.67 -24.99
CA ILE A 570 3.22 22.41 -23.75
C ILE A 570 3.72 23.83 -23.97
N TYR A 571 2.89 24.82 -23.61
CA TYR A 571 3.25 26.22 -23.70
C TYR A 571 4.03 26.64 -22.45
N GLU A 572 5.33 26.88 -22.63
CA GLU A 572 6.21 27.38 -21.60
C GLU A 572 6.26 28.90 -21.63
N LYS A 573 6.20 29.52 -20.48
CA LYS A 573 6.32 30.95 -20.35
C LYS A 573 7.13 31.34 -19.13
N PRO A 574 8.04 32.34 -19.21
CA PRO A 574 8.49 33.07 -18.05
C PRO A 574 7.27 33.69 -17.36
N LEU A 575 7.06 33.37 -16.09
CA LEU A 575 5.90 33.82 -15.35
C LEU A 575 5.81 35.35 -15.30
N GLN A 576 4.70 35.88 -15.75
CA GLN A 576 4.29 37.25 -15.51
C GLN A 576 3.08 37.25 -14.58
N PHE A 577 3.30 36.80 -13.34
CA PHE A 577 2.29 36.96 -12.32
C PHE A 577 2.21 38.43 -11.89
N ILE A 578 1.00 38.91 -11.72
CA ILE A 578 0.77 40.18 -11.01
C ILE A 578 0.75 39.83 -9.52
N GLN A 579 1.74 40.31 -8.80
CA GLN A 579 1.86 40.07 -7.38
C GLN A 579 1.16 41.15 -6.60
N MET A 580 0.31 40.76 -5.66
CA MET A 580 -0.26 41.67 -4.66
C MET A 580 0.45 41.39 -3.33
N ASN A 581 1.18 42.40 -2.83
CA ASN A 581 1.74 42.33 -1.49
C ASN A 581 0.90 43.23 -0.57
N PRO A 582 0.68 42.82 0.68
CA PRO A 582 -0.02 43.66 1.63
C PRO A 582 0.73 44.99 1.82
N ALA A 583 -0.01 46.08 2.03
CA ALA A 583 0.53 47.44 2.16
C ALA A 583 1.44 47.60 3.39
N THR A 584 1.33 46.73 4.37
CA THR A 584 2.11 46.80 5.61
C THR A 584 3.14 45.66 5.73
N ALA A 585 4.36 46.02 6.16
CA ALA A 585 5.44 45.06 6.43
C ALA A 585 5.05 44.00 7.50
N GLU A 586 4.07 44.30 8.34
CA GLU A 586 3.54 43.37 9.33
C GLU A 586 2.96 42.10 8.70
N PHE A 587 2.34 42.19 7.52
CA PHE A 587 1.75 41.08 6.80
C PHE A 587 2.63 40.55 5.63
N ALA A 588 3.62 41.31 5.17
CA ALA A 588 4.43 41.03 3.98
C ALA A 588 5.90 40.71 4.29
N LYS A 589 6.27 40.60 5.54
CA LYS A 589 7.67 40.38 5.94
C LYS A 589 8.28 39.16 5.27
N LYS A 590 9.57 39.25 4.89
CA LYS A 590 10.33 38.07 4.40
C LYS A 590 10.23 36.91 5.39
N GLY A 591 9.90 35.75 4.88
CA GLY A 591 9.64 34.55 5.69
C GLY A 591 8.17 34.39 6.14
N TYR A 592 7.29 35.32 5.69
CA TYR A 592 5.84 35.14 5.84
C TYR A 592 5.25 34.59 4.54
N ASP A 593 4.16 33.84 4.70
CA ASP A 593 3.44 33.20 3.61
C ASP A 593 1.98 33.57 3.60
N GLU A 594 1.37 33.48 2.43
CA GLU A 594 -0.07 33.37 2.25
C GLU A 594 -0.40 31.89 2.01
N ASN A 595 -1.34 31.35 2.79
CA ASN A 595 -1.56 29.92 2.87
C ASN A 595 -2.76 29.42 2.05
N CYS A 596 -3.82 30.24 2.00
CA CYS A 596 -5.07 29.89 1.33
C CYS A 596 -5.76 31.18 0.88
N VAL A 597 -6.54 31.11 -0.19
CA VAL A 597 -7.43 32.19 -0.63
C VAL A 597 -8.79 31.62 -0.96
N ILE A 598 -9.85 32.34 -0.60
CA ILE A 598 -11.22 32.06 -1.00
C ILE A 598 -11.84 33.30 -1.64
N TYR A 599 -12.86 33.08 -2.46
CA TYR A 599 -13.69 34.15 -3.01
C TYR A 599 -15.06 34.10 -2.36
N ASN A 600 -15.41 35.18 -1.69
CA ASN A 600 -16.73 35.39 -1.14
C ASN A 600 -17.58 36.15 -2.18
N ASP A 601 -18.49 35.45 -2.81
CA ASP A 601 -19.36 36.04 -3.82
C ASP A 601 -20.48 36.93 -3.23
N GLU A 602 -20.87 36.76 -1.96
CA GLU A 602 -21.83 37.65 -1.32
C GLU A 602 -21.33 39.09 -1.19
N THR A 603 -20.06 39.23 -0.79
CA THR A 603 -19.43 40.54 -0.59
C THR A 603 -18.49 40.99 -1.72
N ASN A 604 -18.24 40.11 -2.70
CA ASN A 604 -17.24 40.27 -3.76
C ASN A 604 -15.81 40.47 -3.23
N HIS A 605 -15.47 39.72 -2.17
CA HIS A 605 -14.17 39.81 -1.52
C HIS A 605 -13.31 38.56 -1.80
N LEU A 606 -12.00 38.79 -1.98
CA LEU A 606 -10.98 37.78 -1.80
C LEU A 606 -10.51 37.83 -0.34
N ILE A 607 -10.57 36.71 0.34
CA ILE A 607 -10.11 36.59 1.73
C ILE A 607 -8.91 35.66 1.72
N VAL A 608 -7.79 36.16 2.24
CA VAL A 608 -6.49 35.50 2.18
C VAL A 608 -6.01 35.16 3.58
N ALA A 609 -5.71 33.90 3.81
CA ALA A 609 -5.06 33.40 5.02
C ALA A 609 -3.56 33.69 4.97
N THR A 610 -3.01 34.30 6.00
CA THR A 610 -1.59 34.63 6.05
C THR A 610 -0.92 34.16 7.33
N THR A 611 0.39 34.30 7.41
CA THR A 611 1.17 34.06 8.64
C THR A 611 0.70 34.90 9.82
N LYS A 612 0.04 36.08 9.59
CA LYS A 612 -0.35 37.03 10.64
C LYS A 612 -1.86 37.26 10.82
N GLY A 613 -2.67 36.62 9.97
CA GLY A 613 -4.12 36.80 10.06
C GLY A 613 -4.80 36.75 8.71
N TYR A 614 -5.84 37.54 8.51
CA TYR A 614 -6.55 37.64 7.23
C TYR A 614 -6.24 38.94 6.53
N LEU A 615 -6.14 38.90 5.20
CA LEU A 615 -6.21 40.05 4.32
C LEU A 615 -7.48 39.97 3.49
N VAL A 616 -8.15 41.07 3.33
CA VAL A 616 -9.38 41.18 2.55
C VAL A 616 -9.14 42.15 1.39
N TYR A 617 -9.38 41.67 0.16
CA TYR A 617 -9.26 42.44 -1.05
C TYR A 617 -10.60 42.55 -1.78
N ASN A 618 -10.87 43.65 -2.45
CA ASN A 618 -11.91 43.70 -3.46
C ASN A 618 -11.51 42.82 -4.66
N ALA A 619 -12.36 41.86 -5.08
CA ALA A 619 -12.02 40.90 -6.09
C ALA A 619 -11.82 41.48 -7.50
N ASP A 620 -12.45 42.59 -7.82
CA ASP A 620 -12.38 43.21 -9.15
C ASP A 620 -11.25 44.22 -9.30
N THR A 621 -10.96 44.96 -8.25
CA THR A 621 -9.94 46.03 -8.24
C THR A 621 -8.63 45.62 -7.61
N HIS A 622 -8.64 44.52 -6.84
CA HIS A 622 -7.52 44.05 -6.03
C HIS A 622 -7.01 45.04 -4.95
N ASN A 623 -7.84 46.02 -4.62
CA ASN A 623 -7.51 46.92 -3.53
C ASN A 623 -7.69 46.22 -2.17
N GLU A 624 -6.71 46.37 -1.29
CA GLU A 624 -6.81 45.93 0.11
C GLU A 624 -7.93 46.71 0.80
N LEU A 625 -8.88 46.00 1.39
CA LEU A 625 -10.02 46.56 2.10
C LEU A 625 -9.81 46.50 3.61
N ASP A 626 -9.28 45.40 4.10
CA ASP A 626 -9.09 45.16 5.52
C ASP A 626 -7.97 44.17 5.82
N LYS A 627 -7.45 44.19 7.05
CA LYS A 627 -6.46 43.30 7.62
C LYS A 627 -6.77 43.00 9.07
N ILE A 628 -6.91 41.73 9.38
CA ILE A 628 -7.29 41.25 10.71
C ILE A 628 -6.17 40.39 11.27
N SER A 629 -5.47 40.92 12.31
CA SER A 629 -4.38 40.18 12.95
C SER A 629 -4.91 39.04 13.82
N LYS A 630 -4.17 37.92 13.80
CA LYS A 630 -4.41 36.73 14.65
C LYS A 630 -3.16 36.37 15.46
N PRO A 631 -3.30 35.63 16.58
CA PRO A 631 -2.17 35.29 17.44
C PRO A 631 -1.09 34.44 16.75
N GLY A 632 -1.50 33.62 15.80
CA GLY A 632 -0.63 32.77 15.00
C GLY A 632 -1.10 32.64 13.57
N LYS A 633 -0.40 31.78 12.82
CA LYS A 633 -0.60 31.54 11.39
C LYS A 633 -2.02 31.06 11.09
N VAL A 634 -2.71 31.73 10.17
CA VAL A 634 -3.98 31.20 9.63
C VAL A 634 -3.66 30.14 8.59
N LYS A 635 -4.14 28.92 8.84
CA LYS A 635 -3.77 27.75 8.03
C LYS A 635 -4.65 27.57 6.81
N HIS A 636 -5.96 27.69 6.97
CA HIS A 636 -6.90 27.48 5.85
C HIS A 636 -8.23 28.23 6.06
N LEU A 637 -8.92 28.45 4.96
CA LEU A 637 -10.23 29.07 4.85
C LEU A 637 -11.15 28.19 4.00
N ALA A 638 -12.43 28.15 4.32
CA ALA A 638 -13.46 27.47 3.52
C ALA A 638 -14.76 28.29 3.49
N ILE A 639 -15.52 28.18 2.42
CA ILE A 639 -16.89 28.68 2.30
C ILE A 639 -17.83 27.48 2.05
N GLY A 640 -18.95 27.46 2.75
CA GLY A 640 -20.02 26.48 2.55
C GLY A 640 -21.22 26.80 3.43
N ASN A 641 -22.40 26.46 2.95
CA ASN A 641 -23.67 26.64 3.68
C ASN A 641 -23.88 28.06 4.25
N GLY A 642 -23.51 29.10 3.51
CA GLY A 642 -23.65 30.50 3.94
C GLY A 642 -22.69 30.89 5.07
N LYS A 643 -21.64 30.14 5.28
CA LYS A 643 -20.61 30.39 6.32
C LYS A 643 -19.21 30.48 5.71
N ILE A 644 -18.36 31.29 6.34
CA ILE A 644 -16.91 31.23 6.18
C ILE A 644 -16.34 30.58 7.42
N VAL A 645 -15.50 29.59 7.25
CA VAL A 645 -14.84 28.87 8.35
C VAL A 645 -13.34 28.95 8.15
N THR A 646 -12.62 29.16 9.23
CA THR A 646 -11.17 29.28 9.23
C THR A 646 -10.55 28.57 10.42
N VAL A 647 -9.28 28.19 10.30
CA VAL A 647 -8.47 27.66 11.39
C VAL A 647 -7.15 28.42 11.48
N TYR A 648 -6.80 28.86 12.68
CA TYR A 648 -5.53 29.53 12.95
C TYR A 648 -4.88 28.99 14.24
N LEU A 649 -3.56 29.13 14.32
CA LEU A 649 -2.77 28.77 15.50
C LEU A 649 -2.97 29.81 16.62
N ASP A 650 -3.08 29.36 17.86
CA ASP A 650 -3.31 30.24 19.01
C ASP A 650 -2.06 31.04 19.41
N ARG A 651 -0.90 30.72 18.84
CA ARG A 651 0.36 31.46 19.02
C ARG A 651 1.30 31.24 17.81
N GLU A 652 2.34 32.04 17.72
CA GLU A 652 3.40 31.82 16.73
C GLU A 652 4.12 30.49 17.00
N ALA A 653 4.44 29.76 15.94
CA ALA A 653 5.25 28.55 16.03
C ALA A 653 6.70 28.93 16.33
N THR A 654 7.24 28.41 17.42
CA THR A 654 8.63 28.61 17.81
C THR A 654 9.50 27.37 17.57
N ASN A 655 8.85 26.21 17.36
CA ASN A 655 9.50 24.93 17.13
C ASN A 655 8.66 24.10 16.12
N GLU A 656 9.31 23.56 15.10
CA GLU A 656 8.65 22.81 14.04
C GLU A 656 7.96 21.51 14.52
N THR A 657 8.45 20.94 15.60
CA THR A 657 7.94 19.69 16.15
C THR A 657 6.90 19.86 17.25
N GLU A 658 6.66 21.07 17.68
CA GLU A 658 5.73 21.36 18.77
C GLU A 658 4.29 21.47 18.22
N ALA A 659 3.39 20.64 18.76
CA ALA A 659 1.97 20.78 18.48
C ALA A 659 1.42 22.02 19.19
N ILE A 660 0.74 22.88 18.42
CA ILE A 660 0.17 24.14 18.91
C ILE A 660 -1.34 24.04 18.88
N PRO A 661 -2.05 24.40 19.96
CA PRO A 661 -3.50 24.56 19.92
C PRO A 661 -3.93 25.53 18.84
N ALA A 662 -5.13 25.35 18.35
CA ALA A 662 -5.68 26.18 17.29
C ALA A 662 -7.13 26.53 17.58
N THR A 663 -7.59 27.59 16.96
CA THR A 663 -8.96 28.08 17.04
C THR A 663 -9.61 27.99 15.66
N VAL A 664 -10.84 27.47 15.65
CA VAL A 664 -11.76 27.54 14.51
C VAL A 664 -12.68 28.74 14.72
N GLU A 665 -12.80 29.58 13.71
CA GLU A 665 -13.79 30.66 13.69
C GLU A 665 -14.79 30.47 12.56
N ILE A 666 -16.03 30.85 12.83
CA ILE A 666 -17.16 30.79 11.89
C ILE A 666 -17.70 32.19 11.72
N PHE A 667 -17.84 32.65 10.50
CA PHE A 667 -18.45 33.90 10.14
C PHE A 667 -19.68 33.67 9.26
N ASP A 668 -20.61 34.62 9.27
CA ASP A 668 -21.64 34.64 8.23
C ASP A 668 -21.01 35.06 6.90
N GLN A 669 -21.38 34.36 5.80
CA GLN A 669 -20.85 34.67 4.48
C GLN A 669 -21.13 36.14 4.04
N LYS A 670 -22.21 36.75 4.57
CA LYS A 670 -22.57 38.13 4.30
C LYS A 670 -21.86 39.17 5.19
N ALA A 671 -21.00 38.71 6.11
CA ALA A 671 -20.27 39.59 6.98
C ALA A 671 -19.26 40.41 6.21
N GLU A 672 -19.34 41.75 6.34
CA GLU A 672 -18.33 42.68 5.82
C GLU A 672 -17.12 42.77 6.78
N ASP A 673 -17.34 42.58 8.08
CA ASP A 673 -16.33 42.67 9.15
C ASP A 673 -15.97 41.28 9.66
N LEU A 674 -14.81 40.79 9.27
CA LEU A 674 -14.26 39.47 9.69
C LEU A 674 -13.48 39.56 11.02
N SER A 675 -13.54 40.66 11.74
CA SER A 675 -13.03 40.73 13.12
C SER A 675 -14.00 40.11 14.13
N LYS A 676 -15.25 39.88 13.75
CA LYS A 676 -16.36 39.44 14.60
C LYS A 676 -16.93 38.09 14.15
N PRO A 677 -16.35 36.96 14.57
CA PRO A 677 -16.91 35.66 14.28
C PRO A 677 -18.27 35.48 15.00
N ILE A 678 -19.21 34.78 14.36
CA ILE A 678 -20.47 34.40 14.99
C ILE A 678 -20.26 33.25 16.00
N LYS A 679 -19.20 32.46 15.81
CA LYS A 679 -18.79 31.38 16.70
C LYS A 679 -17.27 31.23 16.64
N SER A 680 -16.68 30.85 17.77
CA SER A 680 -15.27 30.50 17.90
C SER A 680 -15.12 29.37 18.90
N PHE A 681 -14.29 28.36 18.58
CA PHE A 681 -13.97 27.27 19.49
C PHE A 681 -12.55 26.77 19.30
N ALA A 682 -11.96 26.30 20.41
CA ALA A 682 -10.61 25.77 20.40
C ALA A 682 -10.59 24.29 19.96
N ILE A 683 -9.53 23.90 19.25
CA ILE A 683 -9.21 22.52 18.94
C ILE A 683 -7.81 22.19 19.50
N SER A 684 -7.62 20.94 19.97
CA SER A 684 -6.50 20.58 20.83
C SER A 684 -5.14 20.72 20.17
N THR A 685 -4.98 20.31 18.92
CA THR A 685 -3.69 20.34 18.23
C THR A 685 -3.85 20.46 16.73
N ILE A 686 -2.89 21.15 16.10
CA ILE A 686 -2.72 21.19 14.64
C ILE A 686 -1.23 21.41 14.35
N GLU A 687 -0.77 20.91 13.23
CA GLU A 687 0.63 21.03 12.82
C GLU A 687 0.97 22.48 12.49
N PRO A 688 1.97 23.09 13.15
CA PRO A 688 2.28 24.50 12.96
C PRO A 688 2.91 24.80 11.59
N ASN A 689 3.85 23.98 11.15
CA ASN A 689 4.59 24.20 9.91
C ASN A 689 4.25 23.15 8.85
N ASN A 690 4.12 21.90 9.26
CA ASN A 690 3.81 20.81 8.36
C ASN A 690 2.30 20.68 8.12
N GLY A 691 1.93 20.19 6.94
CA GLY A 691 0.56 19.94 6.55
C GLY A 691 -0.21 21.21 6.15
N LYS A 692 -1.11 21.05 5.23
CA LYS A 692 -1.95 22.14 4.70
C LYS A 692 -3.09 22.50 5.65
N ASN A 693 -3.49 21.60 6.55
CA ASN A 693 -4.60 21.74 7.48
C ASN A 693 -5.90 22.22 6.81
N VAL A 694 -6.23 21.61 5.69
CA VAL A 694 -7.40 21.97 4.88
C VAL A 694 -8.68 21.89 5.71
N VAL A 695 -9.50 22.89 5.58
CA VAL A 695 -10.87 22.94 6.15
C VAL A 695 -11.87 22.78 5.01
N ARG A 696 -12.97 22.07 5.25
CA ARG A 696 -14.15 21.99 4.38
C ARG A 696 -15.40 22.20 5.20
N VAL A 697 -16.40 22.77 4.55
CA VAL A 697 -17.76 22.91 5.12
C VAL A 697 -18.73 22.18 4.19
N ASP A 698 -19.45 21.24 4.75
CA ASP A 698 -20.48 20.49 4.03
C ASP A 698 -21.59 20.08 5.00
N ASP A 699 -22.82 20.25 4.61
CA ASP A 699 -24.03 19.83 5.35
C ASP A 699 -23.98 20.23 6.86
N ASN A 700 -23.68 21.52 7.14
CA ASN A 700 -23.51 22.08 8.49
C ASN A 700 -22.44 21.35 9.34
N LYS A 701 -21.48 20.68 8.72
CA LYS A 701 -20.33 20.05 9.35
C LYS A 701 -19.05 20.71 8.89
N ILE A 702 -18.09 20.77 9.79
CA ILE A 702 -16.76 21.35 9.56
C ILE A 702 -15.75 20.21 9.59
N TYR A 703 -15.12 19.93 8.48
CA TYR A 703 -14.06 18.93 8.34
C TYR A 703 -12.71 19.64 8.44
N VAL A 704 -11.88 19.24 9.39
CA VAL A 704 -10.56 19.84 9.63
C VAL A 704 -9.47 18.78 9.52
N CYS A 705 -8.59 18.94 8.55
CA CYS A 705 -7.37 18.14 8.45
C CYS A 705 -6.35 18.63 9.47
N ARG A 706 -6.01 17.83 10.48
CA ARG A 706 -5.19 18.21 11.63
C ARG A 706 -3.77 17.60 11.58
N GLY A 707 -3.27 17.34 10.39
CA GLY A 707 -1.93 16.76 10.23
C GLY A 707 -1.82 15.36 10.84
N ALA A 708 -0.84 15.15 11.68
CA ALA A 708 -0.59 13.86 12.34
C ALA A 708 -1.75 13.38 13.23
N ALA A 709 -2.59 14.30 13.72
CA ALA A 709 -3.77 13.94 14.51
C ALA A 709 -4.91 13.35 13.65
N GLY A 710 -4.86 13.47 12.33
CA GLY A 710 -5.88 12.95 11.43
C GLY A 710 -6.87 14.01 10.96
N MET A 711 -8.04 13.57 10.50
CA MET A 711 -9.13 14.46 10.11
C MET A 711 -10.25 14.39 11.17
N TYR A 712 -10.71 15.54 11.58
CA TYR A 712 -11.77 15.70 12.58
C TYR A 712 -12.99 16.39 11.98
N VAL A 713 -14.16 16.01 12.42
CA VAL A 713 -15.43 16.59 11.98
C VAL A 713 -16.18 17.17 13.17
N TYR A 714 -16.56 18.43 13.06
CA TYR A 714 -17.28 19.17 14.08
C TYR A 714 -18.62 19.65 13.55
N ASP A 715 -19.57 19.85 14.46
CA ASP A 715 -20.76 20.63 14.14
C ASP A 715 -20.46 22.16 14.17
N MET A 716 -21.44 22.97 13.85
CA MET A 716 -21.30 24.44 13.90
C MET A 716 -21.20 25.00 15.32
N GLU A 717 -21.49 24.20 16.34
CA GLU A 717 -21.33 24.55 17.74
C GLU A 717 -19.94 24.21 18.30
N GLY A 718 -19.14 23.49 17.55
CA GLY A 718 -17.78 23.05 17.88
C GLY A 718 -17.71 21.73 18.61
N ASN A 719 -18.81 20.96 18.65
CA ASN A 719 -18.78 19.60 19.18
C ASN A 719 -18.15 18.67 18.16
N GLU A 720 -17.21 17.83 18.59
CA GLU A 720 -16.67 16.76 17.75
C GLU A 720 -17.77 15.72 17.50
N LEU A 721 -18.01 15.45 16.21
CA LEU A 721 -18.95 14.44 15.77
C LEU A 721 -18.27 13.09 15.58
N TRP A 722 -17.14 13.10 14.90
CA TRP A 722 -16.28 11.93 14.66
C TRP A 722 -14.91 12.36 14.14
N HIS A 723 -13.98 11.43 14.10
CA HIS A 723 -12.67 11.64 13.48
C HIS A 723 -12.15 10.36 12.82
N TYR A 724 -11.21 10.53 11.92
CA TYR A 724 -10.42 9.46 11.36
C TYR A 724 -8.94 9.75 11.56
N GLN A 725 -8.28 8.83 12.21
CA GLN A 725 -6.82 8.82 12.33
C GLN A 725 -6.31 7.53 11.70
N MET A 726 -5.23 7.59 10.93
CA MET A 726 -4.66 6.38 10.36
C MET A 726 -4.35 5.38 11.48
N PRO A 727 -4.70 4.10 11.29
CA PRO A 727 -4.29 3.07 12.23
C PRO A 727 -2.76 3.07 12.31
N SER A 728 -2.23 3.14 13.49
CA SER A 728 -0.80 3.25 13.72
C SER A 728 -0.05 2.15 12.96
N PRO A 729 0.77 2.47 11.99
CA PRO A 729 2.10 1.95 11.97
C PRO A 729 3.01 3.04 12.55
N THR A 730 3.04 3.14 13.81
CA THR A 730 4.16 3.76 14.46
C THR A 730 5.34 2.92 14.03
N ILE A 731 6.31 3.50 13.33
CA ILE A 731 7.61 2.88 13.26
C ILE A 731 8.05 2.77 14.71
N THR A 732 8.06 1.55 15.18
CA THR A 732 8.34 1.29 16.59
C THR A 732 9.82 1.26 16.86
N GLU A 733 10.66 1.24 15.81
CA GLU A 733 12.09 0.96 15.91
C GLU A 733 12.94 1.78 14.93
N GLY A 734 14.22 1.85 15.20
CA GLY A 734 15.22 2.61 14.45
C GLY A 734 15.27 4.09 14.80
N GLU A 735 16.13 4.88 14.15
CA GLU A 735 16.31 6.32 14.42
C GLU A 735 15.04 7.15 14.20
N ASN A 736 14.07 6.63 13.51
CA ASN A 736 12.80 7.28 13.22
C ASN A 736 11.63 6.70 14.03
N ALA A 737 11.90 5.85 15.00
CA ALA A 737 10.88 5.33 15.90
C ALA A 737 10.04 6.47 16.50
N GLY A 738 8.74 6.35 16.40
CA GLY A 738 7.78 7.36 16.87
C GLY A 738 7.72 8.67 16.07
N LYS A 739 8.55 8.84 15.03
CA LYS A 739 8.62 10.11 14.27
C LYS A 739 7.66 10.16 13.08
N TYR A 740 7.31 9.02 12.51
CA TYR A 740 6.42 9.02 11.35
C TYR A 740 4.97 8.81 11.77
N LYS A 741 4.17 9.80 11.40
CA LYS A 741 2.71 9.69 11.40
C LYS A 741 2.27 10.28 10.07
N GLY A 742 1.42 9.61 9.29
CA GLY A 742 0.85 10.24 8.11
C GLY A 742 0.17 11.56 8.49
N HIS A 743 0.17 12.50 7.58
CA HIS A 743 -0.43 13.82 7.81
C HIS A 743 -1.71 13.95 6.99
N ALA A 744 -2.86 14.13 7.62
CA ALA A 744 -4.07 14.56 6.95
C ALA A 744 -3.87 16.00 6.47
N ASN A 745 -3.42 16.14 5.21
CA ASN A 745 -3.10 17.42 4.60
C ASN A 745 -4.34 18.08 4.00
N GLY A 746 -5.14 17.33 3.26
CA GLY A 746 -6.31 17.82 2.56
C GLY A 746 -7.44 16.80 2.52
N CYS A 747 -8.66 17.30 2.36
CA CYS A 747 -9.81 16.43 2.14
C CYS A 747 -10.75 17.04 1.09
N TYR A 748 -11.50 16.15 0.46
CA TYR A 748 -12.66 16.48 -0.35
C TYR A 748 -13.88 15.74 0.19
N VAL A 749 -14.99 16.44 0.33
CA VAL A 749 -16.24 15.87 0.85
C VAL A 749 -17.21 15.77 -0.31
N GLY A 750 -17.43 14.55 -0.76
CA GLY A 750 -18.39 14.20 -1.77
C GLY A 750 -19.80 13.98 -1.17
N LYS A 751 -20.74 13.53 -1.99
CA LYS A 751 -22.08 13.18 -1.49
C LYS A 751 -22.06 11.88 -0.70
N LYS A 752 -21.31 10.89 -1.15
CA LYS A 752 -21.24 9.56 -0.55
C LYS A 752 -19.95 9.29 0.20
N TYR A 753 -18.84 9.84 -0.24
CA TYR A 753 -17.52 9.55 0.30
C TYR A 753 -16.80 10.80 0.78
N VAL A 754 -15.90 10.58 1.73
CA VAL A 754 -14.90 11.57 2.15
C VAL A 754 -13.53 11.06 1.71
N TYR A 755 -12.82 11.86 0.93
CA TYR A 755 -11.50 11.55 0.42
C TYR A 755 -10.46 12.32 1.22
N ILE A 756 -9.44 11.66 1.72
CA ILE A 756 -8.39 12.28 2.53
C ILE A 756 -7.04 12.08 1.85
N ALA A 757 -6.38 13.17 1.52
CA ALA A 757 -4.98 13.20 1.14
C ALA A 757 -4.15 13.15 2.44
N TYR A 758 -3.62 11.97 2.77
CA TYR A 758 -3.05 11.66 4.08
C TYR A 758 -1.51 11.57 4.06
N GLY A 759 -0.86 12.50 3.38
CA GLY A 759 0.60 12.55 3.29
C GLY A 759 1.19 11.25 2.76
N GLY A 760 2.23 10.75 3.40
CA GLY A 760 2.88 9.49 3.01
C GLY A 760 2.01 8.23 3.21
N PHE A 761 0.94 8.30 4.00
CA PHE A 761 -0.04 7.21 4.09
C PHE A 761 -0.91 7.10 2.82
N GLY A 762 -0.90 8.14 1.97
CA GLY A 762 -1.51 8.12 0.66
C GLY A 762 -2.95 8.63 0.63
N LEU A 763 -3.78 7.99 -0.18
CA LEU A 763 -5.18 8.33 -0.36
C LEU A 763 -6.07 7.39 0.45
N VAL A 764 -6.94 7.96 1.29
CA VAL A 764 -7.96 7.23 2.06
C VAL A 764 -9.34 7.66 1.60
N VAL A 765 -10.24 6.71 1.41
CA VAL A 765 -11.65 6.96 1.09
C VAL A 765 -12.50 6.40 2.22
N LEU A 766 -13.31 7.24 2.84
CA LEU A 766 -14.27 6.85 3.87
C LEU A 766 -15.69 6.94 3.32
N ASP A 767 -16.52 6.03 3.74
CA ASP A 767 -17.98 6.19 3.59
C ASP A 767 -18.47 7.32 4.53
N LYS A 768 -19.20 8.27 3.97
CA LYS A 768 -19.59 9.51 4.68
C LYS A 768 -20.62 9.28 5.80
N GLU A 769 -21.42 8.22 5.72
CA GLU A 769 -22.44 7.87 6.71
C GLU A 769 -21.88 6.96 7.80
N THR A 770 -21.18 5.92 7.40
CA THR A 770 -20.65 4.91 8.35
C THR A 770 -19.29 5.26 8.93
N HIS A 771 -18.60 6.23 8.34
CA HIS A 771 -17.23 6.69 8.67
C HIS A 771 -16.15 5.59 8.54
N LYS A 772 -16.48 4.47 7.90
CA LYS A 772 -15.56 3.35 7.70
C LYS A 772 -14.69 3.56 6.47
N VAL A 773 -13.46 3.04 6.53
CA VAL A 773 -12.58 3.00 5.37
C VAL A 773 -13.21 2.11 4.30
N VAL A 774 -13.47 2.68 3.14
CA VAL A 774 -13.95 1.99 1.93
C VAL A 774 -12.77 1.47 1.13
N ALA A 775 -11.76 2.31 0.95
CA ALA A 775 -10.55 1.95 0.24
C ALA A 775 -9.37 2.81 0.71
N HIS A 776 -8.19 2.26 0.62
CA HIS A 776 -6.94 2.94 0.95
C HIS A 776 -5.86 2.55 -0.06
N ARG A 777 -5.06 3.52 -0.48
CA ARG A 777 -3.88 3.27 -1.29
C ARG A 777 -2.70 4.09 -0.80
N ALA A 778 -1.72 3.42 -0.24
CA ALA A 778 -0.42 3.99 0.05
C ALA A 778 0.38 4.17 -1.25
N VAL A 779 1.03 5.30 -1.40
CA VAL A 779 1.96 5.57 -2.50
C VAL A 779 3.20 6.25 -1.90
N PRO A 780 4.41 6.00 -2.41
CA PRO A 780 5.67 6.42 -1.77
C PRO A 780 5.96 7.92 -1.82
N LYS A 781 4.97 8.78 -2.00
CA LYS A 781 5.07 10.24 -2.02
C LYS A 781 3.95 10.86 -1.18
N SER A 782 4.03 12.15 -0.89
CA SER A 782 3.06 12.83 -0.03
C SER A 782 1.79 13.23 -0.79
N ALA A 783 0.65 12.67 -0.39
CA ALA A 783 -0.65 13.16 -0.82
C ALA A 783 -0.98 14.48 -0.08
N ASN A 784 -1.12 15.58 -0.82
CA ASN A 784 -1.27 16.92 -0.25
C ASN A 784 -2.68 17.48 -0.39
N TYR A 785 -3.31 17.21 -1.50
CA TYR A 785 -4.65 17.71 -1.80
C TYR A 785 -5.39 16.73 -2.67
N VAL A 786 -6.71 16.70 -2.56
CA VAL A 786 -7.56 15.76 -3.29
C VAL A 786 -8.86 16.42 -3.70
N ILE A 787 -9.33 16.10 -4.89
CA ILE A 787 -10.69 16.40 -5.37
C ILE A 787 -11.25 15.18 -6.11
N GLU A 788 -12.55 15.06 -6.13
CA GLU A 788 -13.27 14.16 -7.04
C GLU A 788 -13.93 14.99 -8.13
N TYR A 789 -13.84 14.50 -9.38
CA TYR A 789 -14.52 15.11 -10.51
C TYR A 789 -14.86 14.05 -11.57
N LYS A 790 -16.15 13.94 -11.90
CA LYS A 790 -16.68 13.00 -12.93
C LYS A 790 -16.28 11.54 -12.69
N GLY A 791 -16.31 11.09 -11.44
CA GLY A 791 -15.99 9.70 -11.08
C GLY A 791 -14.51 9.39 -11.01
N TYR A 792 -13.63 10.39 -11.14
CA TYR A 792 -12.20 10.26 -10.97
C TYR A 792 -11.70 11.09 -9.80
N ILE A 793 -10.72 10.57 -9.09
CA ILE A 793 -10.11 11.18 -7.91
C ILE A 793 -8.74 11.72 -8.31
N TYR A 794 -8.59 13.03 -8.29
CA TYR A 794 -7.37 13.72 -8.67
C TYR A 794 -6.62 14.13 -7.41
N VAL A 795 -5.37 13.73 -7.31
CA VAL A 795 -4.53 13.96 -6.13
C VAL A 795 -3.29 14.75 -6.50
N ALA A 796 -3.07 15.87 -5.81
CA ALA A 796 -1.78 16.56 -5.81
C ALA A 796 -0.80 15.73 -4.97
N TYR A 797 0.09 15.00 -5.63
CA TYR A 797 0.89 13.95 -5.00
C TYR A 797 2.36 14.35 -4.83
N GLY A 798 2.60 15.54 -4.33
CA GLY A 798 3.96 16.04 -4.10
C GLY A 798 4.80 15.97 -5.37
N GLN A 799 5.98 15.38 -5.29
CA GLN A 799 6.88 15.21 -6.43
C GLN A 799 6.37 14.26 -7.52
N SER A 800 5.43 13.39 -7.20
CA SER A 800 4.74 12.57 -8.21
C SER A 800 3.66 13.35 -8.96
N ARG A 801 3.56 14.66 -8.72
CA ARG A 801 2.67 15.59 -9.43
C ARG A 801 1.20 15.16 -9.35
N MET A 802 0.50 15.08 -10.48
CA MET A 802 -0.86 14.59 -10.52
C MET A 802 -0.89 13.08 -10.63
N GLN A 803 -1.64 12.45 -9.72
CA GLN A 803 -2.09 11.08 -9.90
C GLN A 803 -3.62 11.03 -9.89
N VAL A 804 -4.16 10.18 -10.73
CA VAL A 804 -5.61 10.03 -10.90
C VAL A 804 -6.02 8.61 -10.58
N PHE A 805 -6.95 8.48 -9.67
CA PHE A 805 -7.50 7.20 -9.24
C PHE A 805 -8.96 7.08 -9.62
N GLN A 806 -9.43 5.85 -9.70
CA GLN A 806 -10.85 5.52 -9.78
C GLN A 806 -11.19 4.52 -8.67
N LEU A 807 -12.24 4.81 -7.93
CA LEU A 807 -12.83 3.88 -6.97
C LEU A 807 -13.65 2.84 -7.76
N LYS A 808 -13.21 1.58 -7.70
CA LYS A 808 -13.88 0.43 -8.34
C LYS A 808 -14.61 -0.40 -7.28
N ASN A 809 -15.60 -1.16 -7.72
CA ASN A 809 -16.38 -2.07 -6.87
C ASN A 809 -17.04 -1.36 -5.67
N ALA A 810 -17.33 -0.09 -5.81
CA ALA A 810 -18.08 0.73 -4.87
C ALA A 810 -19.18 1.46 -5.62
N ASP A 811 -20.20 1.88 -4.92
CA ASP A 811 -21.23 2.69 -5.53
C ASP A 811 -20.62 4.02 -6.04
N PRO A 812 -20.99 4.48 -7.20
CA PRO A 812 -20.47 5.73 -7.74
C PRO A 812 -20.86 6.93 -6.85
N GLU A 813 -19.99 7.96 -6.82
CA GLU A 813 -20.42 9.27 -6.38
C GLU A 813 -21.60 9.74 -7.24
N VAL A 814 -22.58 10.31 -6.59
CA VAL A 814 -23.71 10.90 -7.32
C VAL A 814 -23.19 12.18 -7.98
N SER A 815 -22.99 12.16 -9.30
CA SER A 815 -22.59 13.36 -10.04
C SER A 815 -23.61 14.49 -9.85
N ASN A 816 -23.11 15.69 -9.58
CA ASN A 816 -23.92 16.91 -9.59
C ASN A 816 -24.31 17.29 -11.00
#